data_370e262eb9f006cd7d400c4e974196d7
#
_entry.id   370e262eb9f006cd7d400c4e974196d7
#
_cell.length_a   1.000
_cell.length_b   1.000
_cell.length_c   1.000
_cell.angle_alpha   90.00
_cell.angle_beta   90.00
_cell.angle_gamma   90.00
#
_symmetry.space_group_name_H-M   'P 1'
#
loop_
_entity.id
_entity.type
_entity.pdbx_description
1 polymer ?
#
loop_
_entity_poly.entity_id
_entity_poly.type
_entity_poly.pdbx_seq_one_letter_code
_entity_poly.pdbx_strand_id
1 'polypeptide(L)'
;MPDSYRNQSSETSRSGEDAQWWALKTEETCSRLGLERPGDGLSEDEARRRRASYGPNVIKRQKPRTWFAILLDQFKSTIMAILAAAAVAAFIFEGTADGLAVTAVIIANALIGFFTELRAVRRMESLAELGTSTVSVRRAGKVRELAADELVPGDVFLVEEGLEVPADARLLEANRLLADESTLTGESEPVGKQIAAIAADTELMERTPMLHKGTFVTRGSGVAVVTATGMDTELGQISQLVSESKGEHTPLEKRLNALGRRLVYVTIAMAVAATVSGIITGRGIVLMVETGIALAVAAIPEGLPIVATIALATGLHEMAKRHALVNRLSSVETLGSTTVICTDKTGTLTENRLSVAEFAVPGPGGGDAGTAAQGGDGGHQADPSTGGGQRFDVGLTTEQPEDVQKQIAEIRRLGALCTNVEAGTLVGDPLEVALVRDAREAGLDVEALRGEHPEVQEIAFDSSLMEMATIHEDEDGHFAAVKGAPERVVEQCRGVDADAWLELADRMSEDGLRVLAVARRDVETTNERRLGPDDVYAELELVGLVGLRDPARAEIAGVISDCRQAGIDVVMVTGDNSRTARAIGAEVGILDDPSAPVVSGHEIDDYLRSGGVDRPARVFARVTPRQKLEIVEWFDERGEIVAMTGDGVNDAPALERADIGVAMGSRGTDVAAESADMVLTDDALGSVVTAVRYGRIIFSNIRKFVIYLMSCNLAEIIAVGAAAVAALPLP
;
A
#
# COMPACT_ATOMS: atom_id res chain seq x y z
N MET A 1 49.04 46.01 3.22
CA MET A 1 49.45 45.83 1.82
C MET A 1 50.10 44.47 1.64
N PRO A 2 49.83 43.78 0.55
CA PRO A 2 48.68 43.84 -0.33
C PRO A 2 47.85 42.52 -0.40
N ASP A 3 46.58 42.69 -0.64
CA ASP A 3 45.70 41.92 -1.50
C ASP A 3 46.39 41.26 -2.69
N SER A 4 46.15 39.99 -2.89
CA SER A 4 45.97 39.34 -4.20
C SER A 4 45.94 37.81 -4.07
N TYR A 5 44.83 37.23 -3.66
CA TYR A 5 44.36 35.90 -4.09
C TYR A 5 42.85 35.89 -4.00
N ARG A 6 42.25 36.62 -4.95
CA ARG A 6 40.82 36.54 -5.20
C ARG A 6 40.57 35.69 -6.43
N ASN A 7 40.03 34.53 -6.18
CA ASN A 7 39.11 33.80 -7.03
C ASN A 7 39.25 33.88 -8.55
N GLN A 8 39.74 32.81 -9.12
CA GLN A 8 39.31 32.30 -10.42
C GLN A 8 39.03 30.81 -10.26
N SER A 9 37.82 30.46 -9.76
CA SER A 9 37.24 29.16 -9.97
C SER A 9 35.75 29.27 -9.71
N SER A 10 34.98 28.90 -10.74
CA SER A 10 33.52 28.66 -10.78
C SER A 10 32.62 29.88 -11.06
N GLU A 11 32.78 30.48 -12.23
CA GLU A 11 31.66 30.98 -13.04
C GLU A 11 31.32 29.91 -14.08
N THR A 12 30.78 28.79 -13.65
CA THR A 12 30.08 27.86 -14.53
C THR A 12 28.92 27.28 -13.77
N SER A 13 27.73 27.61 -14.27
CA SER A 13 26.43 27.01 -13.99
C SER A 13 25.80 27.20 -12.60
N ARG A 14 25.28 28.39 -12.35
CA ARG A 14 24.05 28.62 -11.57
C ARG A 14 23.03 29.31 -12.46
N SER A 15 22.59 28.66 -13.52
CA SER A 15 21.61 29.21 -14.47
C SER A 15 20.18 28.65 -14.28
N GLY A 16 19.89 27.99 -13.13
CA GLY A 16 18.58 27.48 -12.80
C GLY A 16 17.88 28.15 -11.61
N GLU A 17 18.62 28.88 -10.77
CA GLU A 17 18.13 29.31 -9.45
C GLU A 17 17.14 30.51 -9.47
N ASP A 18 16.83 31.15 -10.63
CA ASP A 18 15.91 32.28 -10.70
C ASP A 18 14.86 32.17 -11.83
N ALA A 19 14.67 31.03 -12.44
CA ALA A 19 13.71 30.91 -13.50
C ALA A 19 12.29 30.64 -12.93
N GLN A 20 11.45 31.66 -12.98
CA GLN A 20 10.03 31.56 -12.60
C GLN A 20 9.26 30.73 -13.67
N TRP A 21 9.38 29.41 -13.60
CA TRP A 21 8.86 28.46 -14.60
C TRP A 21 7.34 28.59 -14.83
N TRP A 22 6.59 28.99 -13.78
CA TRP A 22 5.13 29.21 -13.86
C TRP A 22 4.75 30.45 -14.69
N ALA A 23 5.66 31.39 -14.83
CA ALA A 23 5.43 32.60 -15.60
C ALA A 23 5.80 32.44 -17.09
N LEU A 24 6.44 31.32 -17.45
CA LEU A 24 6.83 31.04 -18.84
C LEU A 24 5.75 30.28 -19.59
N LYS A 25 5.63 30.54 -20.90
CA LYS A 25 4.86 29.69 -21.79
C LYS A 25 5.52 28.33 -21.96
N THR A 26 4.76 27.31 -22.28
CA THR A 26 5.25 25.93 -22.45
C THR A 26 6.40 25.84 -23.46
N GLU A 27 6.31 26.55 -24.58
CA GLU A 27 7.35 26.58 -25.61
C GLU A 27 8.66 27.22 -25.12
N GLU A 28 8.55 28.29 -24.33
CA GLU A 28 9.70 28.96 -23.75
C GLU A 28 10.38 28.12 -22.67
N THR A 29 9.58 27.43 -21.85
CA THR A 29 10.07 26.46 -20.85
C THR A 29 10.85 25.34 -21.53
N CYS A 30 10.31 24.71 -22.55
CA CYS A 30 10.98 23.66 -23.31
C CYS A 30 12.28 24.16 -23.96
N SER A 31 12.27 25.34 -24.54
CA SER A 31 13.46 25.95 -25.14
C SER A 31 14.57 26.19 -24.09
N ARG A 32 14.22 26.72 -22.91
CA ARG A 32 15.18 26.93 -21.81
C ARG A 32 15.77 25.62 -21.26
N LEU A 33 14.95 24.57 -21.24
CA LEU A 33 15.39 23.24 -20.85
C LEU A 33 16.13 22.50 -21.97
N GLY A 34 16.31 23.12 -23.14
CA GLY A 34 17.03 22.53 -24.27
C GLY A 34 16.29 21.41 -24.97
N LEU A 35 14.96 21.42 -24.94
CA LEU A 35 14.11 20.49 -25.65
C LEU A 35 13.72 21.09 -27.03
N GLU A 36 14.26 20.50 -28.09
CA GLU A 36 13.89 20.93 -29.45
C GLU A 36 12.46 20.55 -29.81
N ARG A 37 11.99 19.40 -29.31
CA ARG A 37 10.62 18.90 -29.51
C ARG A 37 10.13 18.28 -28.19
N PRO A 38 9.16 18.88 -27.53
CA PRO A 38 8.59 18.33 -26.28
C PRO A 38 8.08 16.89 -26.43
N GLY A 39 7.56 16.53 -27.62
CA GLY A 39 7.08 15.20 -27.94
C GLY A 39 8.14 14.11 -27.99
N ASP A 40 9.41 14.46 -28.16
CA ASP A 40 10.49 13.46 -28.24
C ASP A 40 11.21 13.25 -26.89
N GLY A 41 11.14 14.21 -25.97
CA GLY A 41 11.87 14.19 -24.70
C GLY A 41 13.40 14.31 -24.88
N LEU A 42 14.15 14.08 -23.82
CA LEU A 42 15.62 14.10 -23.85
C LEU A 42 16.18 12.86 -24.58
N SER A 43 17.36 13.01 -25.20
CA SER A 43 18.15 11.85 -25.63
C SER A 43 18.82 11.16 -24.42
N GLU A 44 19.09 9.85 -24.53
CA GLU A 44 19.75 9.08 -23.46
C GLU A 44 21.13 9.64 -23.07
N ASP A 45 21.87 10.13 -24.05
CA ASP A 45 23.20 10.70 -23.81
C ASP A 45 23.12 12.04 -23.08
N GLU A 46 22.10 12.84 -23.38
CA GLU A 46 21.86 14.10 -22.68
C GLU A 46 21.36 13.85 -21.25
N ALA A 47 20.43 12.91 -21.06
CA ALA A 47 19.95 12.52 -19.74
C ALA A 47 21.11 12.02 -18.85
N ARG A 48 22.02 11.21 -19.39
CA ARG A 48 23.21 10.76 -18.65
C ARG A 48 24.15 11.90 -18.28
N ARG A 49 24.35 12.86 -19.18
CA ARG A 49 25.18 14.05 -18.90
C ARG A 49 24.56 14.91 -17.79
N ARG A 50 23.25 15.14 -17.85
CA ARG A 50 22.51 15.88 -16.81
C ARG A 50 22.53 15.16 -15.48
N ARG A 51 22.36 13.82 -15.46
CA ARG A 51 22.47 13.04 -14.21
C ARG A 51 23.86 13.16 -13.56
N ALA A 52 24.92 13.22 -14.36
CA ALA A 52 26.28 13.44 -13.84
C ALA A 52 26.47 14.86 -13.26
N SER A 53 25.74 15.85 -13.79
CA SER A 53 25.83 17.27 -13.36
C SER A 53 24.91 17.58 -12.18
N TYR A 54 23.63 17.19 -12.23
CA TYR A 54 22.63 17.49 -11.21
C TYR A 54 22.57 16.45 -10.07
N GLY A 55 23.11 15.25 -10.30
CA GLY A 55 23.02 14.13 -9.36
C GLY A 55 21.68 13.39 -9.43
N PRO A 56 21.44 12.44 -8.50
CA PRO A 56 20.18 11.70 -8.41
C PRO A 56 19.07 12.58 -7.83
N ASN A 57 17.82 12.34 -8.25
CA ASN A 57 16.63 13.02 -7.74
C ASN A 57 16.21 12.51 -6.37
N VAL A 58 17.02 12.72 -5.35
CA VAL A 58 16.80 12.26 -3.97
C VAL A 58 16.83 13.44 -3.01
N ILE A 59 15.84 13.54 -2.15
CA ILE A 59 15.92 14.45 -0.99
C ILE A 59 16.84 13.78 0.03
N LYS A 60 17.98 14.42 0.30
CA LYS A 60 18.95 13.90 1.28
C LYS A 60 18.35 13.98 2.68
N ARG A 61 17.67 12.91 3.10
CA ARG A 61 17.36 12.69 4.51
C ARG A 61 18.69 12.55 5.23
N GLN A 62 19.00 13.40 6.20
CA GLN A 62 20.21 13.49 7.03
C GLN A 62 21.48 12.82 6.47
N LYS A 63 22.63 13.52 6.50
CA LYS A 63 23.92 12.91 6.15
C LYS A 63 24.10 11.61 6.95
N PRO A 64 24.46 10.49 6.30
CA PRO A 64 24.72 9.24 7.00
C PRO A 64 25.71 9.51 8.14
N ARG A 65 25.42 9.02 9.34
CA ARG A 65 26.32 9.21 10.50
C ARG A 65 27.67 8.62 10.16
N THR A 66 28.69 9.49 10.12
CA THR A 66 30.06 9.01 9.86
C THR A 66 30.48 8.05 10.97
N TRP A 67 31.26 7.02 10.63
CA TRP A 67 31.80 6.08 11.60
C TRP A 67 32.51 6.78 12.78
N PHE A 68 33.13 7.91 12.52
CA PHE A 68 33.82 8.71 13.55
C PHE A 68 32.83 9.40 14.51
N ALA A 69 31.69 9.88 14.00
CA ALA A 69 30.63 10.43 14.85
C ALA A 69 30.04 9.36 15.76
N ILE A 70 29.76 8.14 15.23
CA ILE A 70 29.30 6.99 16.01
C ILE A 70 30.28 6.64 17.11
N LEU A 71 31.58 6.63 16.81
CA LEU A 71 32.61 6.35 17.83
C LEU A 71 32.64 7.44 18.91
N LEU A 72 32.57 8.72 18.52
CA LEU A 72 32.61 9.83 19.49
C LEU A 72 31.36 9.85 20.40
N ASP A 73 30.20 9.47 19.84
CA ASP A 73 28.95 9.43 20.59
C ASP A 73 28.98 8.38 21.71
N GLN A 74 29.80 7.30 21.59
CA GLN A 74 29.99 6.33 22.67
C GLN A 74 30.52 7.01 23.94
N PHE A 75 31.32 8.05 23.81
CA PHE A 75 31.93 8.76 24.95
C PHE A 75 31.05 9.85 25.57
N LYS A 76 29.93 10.19 24.94
CA LYS A 76 29.01 11.23 25.43
C LYS A 76 27.97 10.75 26.44
N SER A 77 27.90 9.44 26.70
CA SER A 77 26.93 8.88 27.64
C SER A 77 27.25 9.24 29.08
N THR A 78 26.22 9.43 29.91
CA THR A 78 26.35 9.66 31.35
C THR A 78 27.12 8.51 32.03
N ILE A 79 27.00 7.32 31.51
CA ILE A 79 27.65 6.10 31.97
C ILE A 79 29.13 6.19 31.75
N MET A 80 29.56 6.63 30.57
CA MET A 80 30.96 6.79 30.25
C MET A 80 31.63 7.87 31.11
N ALA A 81 30.87 8.91 31.48
CA ALA A 81 31.35 9.91 32.43
C ALA A 81 31.57 9.35 33.84
N ILE A 82 30.69 8.45 34.30
CA ILE A 82 30.85 7.74 35.62
C ILE A 82 32.06 6.78 35.58
N LEU A 83 32.21 6.02 34.49
CA LEU A 83 33.34 5.14 34.28
C LEU A 83 34.68 5.92 34.23
N ALA A 84 34.69 7.05 33.55
CA ALA A 84 35.85 7.93 33.50
C ALA A 84 36.19 8.49 34.88
N ALA A 85 35.19 8.87 35.69
CA ALA A 85 35.41 9.29 37.07
C ALA A 85 35.95 8.13 37.92
N ALA A 86 35.47 6.88 37.72
CA ALA A 86 35.96 5.69 38.36
C ALA A 86 37.44 5.40 38.00
N ALA A 87 37.79 5.54 36.71
CA ALA A 87 39.18 5.35 36.27
C ALA A 87 40.13 6.38 36.90
N VAL A 88 39.70 7.65 36.99
CA VAL A 88 40.47 8.70 37.65
C VAL A 88 40.64 8.39 39.12
N ALA A 89 39.60 7.93 39.83
CA ALA A 89 39.68 7.51 41.22
C ALA A 89 40.65 6.32 41.42
N ALA A 90 40.56 5.31 40.56
CA ALA A 90 41.46 4.16 40.61
C ALA A 90 42.93 4.58 40.42
N PHE A 91 43.23 5.49 39.50
CA PHE A 91 44.60 6.03 39.36
C PHE A 91 45.09 6.79 40.58
N ILE A 92 44.20 7.46 41.32
CA ILE A 92 44.57 8.26 42.50
C ILE A 92 44.75 7.38 43.75
N PHE A 93 43.86 6.39 43.95
CA PHE A 93 43.73 5.65 45.21
C PHE A 93 44.36 4.23 45.16
N GLU A 94 44.25 3.53 43.98
CA GLU A 94 44.65 2.12 43.88
C GLU A 94 45.96 1.92 43.12
N GLY A 95 46.33 2.86 42.24
CA GLY A 95 47.57 2.84 41.50
C GLY A 95 47.42 2.67 39.98
N THR A 96 48.56 2.63 39.28
CA THR A 96 48.56 2.66 37.80
C THR A 96 48.02 1.39 37.17
N ALA A 97 48.13 0.23 37.80
CA ALA A 97 47.65 -1.05 37.26
C ALA A 97 46.11 -1.10 37.22
N ASP A 98 45.45 -0.71 38.29
CA ASP A 98 44.00 -0.75 38.45
C ASP A 98 43.36 0.35 37.63
N GLY A 99 43.95 1.55 37.57
CA GLY A 99 43.51 2.62 36.67
C GLY A 99 43.60 2.23 35.19
N LEU A 100 44.67 1.49 34.80
CA LEU A 100 44.76 0.96 33.42
C LEU A 100 43.75 -0.15 33.14
N ALA A 101 43.43 -1.00 34.13
CA ALA A 101 42.39 -2.05 33.96
C ALA A 101 41.01 -1.43 33.69
N VAL A 102 40.62 -0.43 34.51
CA VAL A 102 39.33 0.30 34.28
C VAL A 102 39.33 1.02 32.93
N THR A 103 40.44 1.64 32.52
CA THR A 103 40.58 2.28 31.23
C THR A 103 40.44 1.28 30.08
N ALA A 104 41.01 0.06 30.23
CA ALA A 104 40.84 -0.99 29.22
C ALA A 104 39.38 -1.43 29.07
N VAL A 105 38.66 -1.53 30.20
CA VAL A 105 37.19 -1.81 30.17
C VAL A 105 36.42 -0.71 29.45
N ILE A 106 36.73 0.57 29.70
CA ILE A 106 36.11 1.71 29.00
C ILE A 106 36.31 1.60 27.47
N ILE A 107 37.55 1.31 27.05
CA ILE A 107 37.90 1.18 25.64
C ILE A 107 37.17 -0.05 25.04
N ALA A 108 37.17 -1.19 25.72
CA ALA A 108 36.48 -2.39 25.27
C ALA A 108 34.99 -2.13 25.09
N ASN A 109 34.36 -1.47 26.06
CA ASN A 109 32.93 -1.13 26.01
C ASN A 109 32.60 -0.17 24.87
N ALA A 110 33.41 0.88 24.70
CA ALA A 110 33.26 1.84 23.57
C ALA A 110 33.39 1.13 22.20
N LEU A 111 34.34 0.18 22.08
CA LEU A 111 34.50 -0.61 20.85
C LEU A 111 33.30 -1.53 20.59
N ILE A 112 32.78 -2.23 21.59
CA ILE A 112 31.61 -3.09 21.48
C ILE A 112 30.40 -2.25 21.04
N GLY A 113 30.13 -1.13 21.70
CA GLY A 113 29.08 -0.21 21.36
C GLY A 113 29.22 0.31 19.91
N PHE A 114 30.41 0.75 19.55
CA PHE A 114 30.71 1.24 18.19
C PHE A 114 30.43 0.20 17.09
N PHE A 115 30.99 -1.02 17.22
CA PHE A 115 30.76 -2.06 16.21
C PHE A 115 29.30 -2.49 16.10
N THR A 116 28.62 -2.47 17.22
CA THR A 116 27.21 -2.87 17.30
C THR A 116 26.31 -1.83 16.62
N GLU A 117 26.51 -0.54 16.95
CA GLU A 117 25.76 0.55 16.34
C GLU A 117 26.08 0.70 14.84
N LEU A 118 27.36 0.56 14.47
CA LEU A 118 27.76 0.60 13.06
C LEU A 118 27.08 -0.49 12.21
N ARG A 119 26.93 -1.71 12.78
CA ARG A 119 26.19 -2.79 12.11
C ARG A 119 24.70 -2.50 11.99
N ALA A 120 24.09 -1.91 13.02
CA ALA A 120 22.68 -1.54 13.01
C ALA A 120 22.41 -0.46 11.95
N VAL A 121 23.21 0.62 11.93
CA VAL A 121 23.07 1.72 10.95
C VAL A 121 23.22 1.18 9.52
N ARG A 122 24.23 0.37 9.22
CA ARG A 122 24.42 -0.20 7.87
C ARG A 122 23.26 -1.10 7.42
N ARG A 123 22.63 -1.85 8.32
CA ARG A 123 21.45 -2.65 7.99
C ARG A 123 20.23 -1.78 7.68
N MET A 124 20.07 -0.66 8.38
CA MET A 124 18.99 0.29 8.11
C MET A 124 19.19 1.02 6.77
N GLU A 125 20.43 1.41 6.44
CA GLU A 125 20.76 2.03 5.16
C GLU A 125 20.41 1.11 3.97
N SER A 126 20.70 -0.18 4.08
CA SER A 126 20.38 -1.16 3.01
C SER A 126 18.87 -1.41 2.82
N LEU A 127 18.03 -1.10 3.81
CA LEU A 127 16.57 -1.21 3.70
C LEU A 127 15.96 0.01 3.00
N ALA A 128 16.56 1.18 3.16
CA ALA A 128 16.09 2.42 2.54
C ALA A 128 16.24 2.43 1.00
N GLU A 129 17.07 1.55 0.43
CA GLU A 129 17.25 1.39 -1.02
C GLU A 129 16.18 0.53 -1.70
N LEU A 130 15.26 -0.10 -0.95
CA LEU A 130 14.28 -1.05 -1.50
C LEU A 130 12.95 -0.42 -1.93
N GLY A 131 12.74 0.88 -1.71
CA GLY A 131 11.49 1.58 -2.01
C GLY A 131 11.68 2.72 -3.00
N THR A 132 12.03 2.44 -4.26
CA THR A 132 12.06 3.46 -5.33
C THR A 132 10.78 3.39 -6.14
N SER A 133 9.98 4.47 -6.16
CA SER A 133 8.85 4.65 -7.06
C SER A 133 9.33 4.71 -8.51
N THR A 134 8.53 4.20 -9.44
CA THR A 134 8.80 4.28 -10.90
C THR A 134 7.89 5.32 -11.54
N VAL A 135 8.33 5.87 -12.65
CA VAL A 135 7.58 6.90 -13.40
C VAL A 135 7.73 6.67 -14.89
N SER A 136 6.64 6.88 -15.64
CA SER A 136 6.60 6.78 -17.10
C SER A 136 7.22 8.04 -17.73
N VAL A 137 8.41 7.90 -18.31
CA VAL A 137 9.18 9.01 -18.91
C VAL A 137 9.29 8.84 -20.41
N ARG A 138 9.17 9.94 -21.13
CA ARG A 138 9.37 9.98 -22.57
C ARG A 138 10.80 10.44 -22.89
N ARG A 139 11.63 9.53 -23.40
CA ARG A 139 12.99 9.80 -23.89
C ARG A 139 13.18 9.28 -25.31
N ALA A 140 13.80 10.06 -26.16
CA ALA A 140 14.02 9.75 -27.57
C ALA A 140 12.75 9.27 -28.31
N GLY A 141 11.60 9.89 -28.03
CA GLY A 141 10.29 9.58 -28.61
C GLY A 141 9.62 8.30 -28.10
N LYS A 142 10.21 7.61 -27.12
CA LYS A 142 9.65 6.38 -26.53
C LYS A 142 9.32 6.57 -25.06
N VAL A 143 8.14 6.09 -24.67
CA VAL A 143 7.75 6.01 -23.26
C VAL A 143 8.40 4.77 -22.66
N ARG A 144 8.95 4.93 -21.46
CA ARG A 144 9.54 3.84 -20.66
C ARG A 144 9.41 4.14 -19.17
N GLU A 145 9.37 3.12 -18.37
CA GLU A 145 9.42 3.24 -16.92
C GLU A 145 10.87 3.45 -16.46
N LEU A 146 11.07 4.44 -15.60
CA LEU A 146 12.35 4.74 -14.95
C LEU A 146 12.12 4.86 -13.44
N ALA A 147 13.15 4.56 -12.66
CA ALA A 147 13.12 4.88 -11.24
C ALA A 147 13.10 6.40 -11.06
N ALA A 148 12.28 6.89 -10.13
CA ALA A 148 12.12 8.34 -9.89
C ALA A 148 13.42 9.07 -9.55
N ASP A 149 14.40 8.35 -8.95
CA ASP A 149 15.74 8.87 -8.64
C ASP A 149 16.61 9.10 -9.88
N GLU A 150 16.22 8.55 -11.04
CA GLU A 150 16.92 8.73 -12.32
C GLU A 150 16.48 9.95 -13.12
N LEU A 151 15.43 10.66 -12.66
CA LEU A 151 14.94 11.87 -13.31
C LEU A 151 15.95 12.99 -13.26
N VAL A 152 15.99 13.77 -14.36
CA VAL A 152 16.84 14.96 -14.49
C VAL A 152 16.02 16.13 -15.05
N PRO A 153 16.41 17.40 -14.76
CA PRO A 153 15.76 18.56 -15.36
C PRO A 153 15.71 18.45 -16.88
N GLY A 154 14.52 18.63 -17.47
CA GLY A 154 14.24 18.46 -18.89
C GLY A 154 13.65 17.09 -19.27
N ASP A 155 13.57 16.12 -18.37
CA ASP A 155 12.80 14.90 -18.64
C ASP A 155 11.30 15.21 -18.77
N VAL A 156 10.64 14.56 -19.71
CA VAL A 156 9.20 14.67 -19.93
C VAL A 156 8.53 13.41 -19.42
N PHE A 157 7.62 13.53 -18.45
CA PHE A 157 6.92 12.39 -17.87
C PHE A 157 5.40 12.52 -18.00
N LEU A 158 4.75 11.36 -17.97
CA LEU A 158 3.30 11.23 -18.01
C LEU A 158 2.73 11.38 -16.61
N VAL A 159 1.64 12.14 -16.52
CA VAL A 159 0.94 12.42 -15.26
C VAL A 159 -0.40 11.71 -15.31
N GLU A 160 -0.66 10.85 -14.33
CA GLU A 160 -1.87 10.03 -14.23
C GLU A 160 -2.43 10.10 -12.81
N GLU A 161 -3.71 9.80 -12.66
CA GLU A 161 -4.38 9.72 -11.36
C GLU A 161 -3.68 8.72 -10.43
N GLY A 162 -3.43 9.12 -9.19
CA GLY A 162 -2.72 8.31 -8.19
C GLY A 162 -1.20 8.44 -8.19
N LEU A 163 -0.61 9.19 -9.15
CA LEU A 163 0.83 9.42 -9.22
C LEU A 163 1.29 10.37 -8.11
N GLU A 164 2.30 9.96 -7.35
CA GLU A 164 3.14 10.89 -6.58
C GLU A 164 4.05 11.67 -7.54
N VAL A 165 3.98 12.99 -7.51
CA VAL A 165 4.81 13.85 -8.36
C VAL A 165 6.29 13.67 -8.00
N PRO A 166 7.12 13.10 -8.89
CA PRO A 166 8.46 12.64 -8.54
C PRO A 166 9.50 13.77 -8.48
N ALA A 167 9.21 14.92 -9.08
CA ALA A 167 10.10 16.07 -9.18
C ALA A 167 9.28 17.34 -9.43
N ASP A 168 9.82 18.53 -9.17
CA ASP A 168 9.13 19.76 -9.57
C ASP A 168 9.09 19.85 -11.09
N ALA A 169 7.90 20.12 -11.62
CA ALA A 169 7.67 20.06 -13.05
C ALA A 169 6.70 21.13 -13.53
N ARG A 170 6.88 21.55 -14.78
CA ARG A 170 5.99 22.46 -15.52
C ARG A 170 5.06 21.66 -16.41
N LEU A 171 3.76 21.84 -16.26
CA LEU A 171 2.75 21.20 -17.11
C LEU A 171 2.86 21.65 -18.56
N LEU A 172 2.89 20.69 -19.47
CA LEU A 172 2.83 20.88 -20.92
C LEU A 172 1.41 20.59 -21.43
N GLU A 173 0.76 19.58 -20.88
CA GLU A 173 -0.62 19.18 -21.17
C GLU A 173 -1.33 18.86 -19.85
N ALA A 174 -2.62 19.21 -19.75
CA ALA A 174 -3.46 18.93 -18.60
C ALA A 174 -4.89 18.65 -19.05
N ASN A 175 -5.46 17.53 -18.59
CA ASN A 175 -6.83 17.14 -18.88
C ASN A 175 -7.56 16.90 -17.54
N ARG A 176 -8.37 17.90 -17.10
CA ARG A 176 -9.10 17.87 -15.83
C ARG A 176 -8.23 17.49 -14.62
N LEU A 177 -6.99 17.95 -14.63
CA LEU A 177 -5.98 17.57 -13.64
C LEU A 177 -6.23 18.28 -12.31
N LEU A 178 -6.35 17.51 -11.24
CA LEU A 178 -6.40 17.96 -9.86
C LEU A 178 -5.19 17.37 -9.10
N ALA A 179 -4.54 18.18 -8.29
CA ALA A 179 -3.44 17.74 -7.44
C ALA A 179 -3.68 18.10 -5.97
N ASP A 180 -3.44 17.16 -5.08
CA ASP A 180 -3.39 17.39 -3.64
C ASP A 180 -1.99 17.91 -3.28
N GLU A 181 -1.93 19.13 -2.81
CA GLU A 181 -0.71 19.82 -2.42
C GLU A 181 -0.58 19.99 -0.89
N SER A 182 -1.38 19.24 -0.12
CA SER A 182 -1.41 19.32 1.34
C SER A 182 -0.04 19.12 1.99
N THR A 183 0.81 18.30 1.39
CA THR A 183 2.20 18.07 1.82
C THR A 183 3.03 19.35 1.87
N LEU A 184 2.74 20.32 1.00
CA LEU A 184 3.46 21.60 0.90
C LEU A 184 2.69 22.75 1.54
N THR A 185 1.38 22.76 1.39
CA THR A 185 0.51 23.87 1.75
C THR A 185 -0.19 23.69 3.10
N GLY A 186 -0.36 22.45 3.53
CA GLY A 186 -1.18 22.08 4.69
C GLY A 186 -2.69 22.11 4.43
N GLU A 187 -3.14 22.49 3.22
CA GLU A 187 -4.54 22.56 2.83
C GLU A 187 -4.97 21.25 2.14
N SER A 188 -6.03 20.62 2.61
CA SER A 188 -6.47 19.30 2.11
C SER A 188 -7.38 19.37 0.88
N GLU A 189 -7.67 20.55 0.33
CA GLU A 189 -8.52 20.69 -0.85
C GLU A 189 -7.68 20.58 -2.14
N PRO A 190 -7.99 19.63 -3.06
CA PRO A 190 -7.22 19.46 -4.29
C PRO A 190 -7.28 20.69 -5.21
N VAL A 191 -6.13 21.11 -5.71
CA VAL A 191 -5.97 22.29 -6.57
C VAL A 191 -6.10 21.93 -8.04
N GLY A 192 -6.94 22.67 -8.78
CA GLY A 192 -7.09 22.53 -10.22
C GLY A 192 -5.84 23.02 -10.97
N LYS A 193 -5.23 22.14 -11.77
CA LYS A 193 -4.01 22.45 -12.53
C LYS A 193 -4.32 22.83 -13.98
N GLN A 194 -3.55 23.77 -14.53
CA GLN A 194 -3.73 24.30 -15.88
C GLN A 194 -2.39 24.68 -16.52
N ILE A 195 -2.35 24.77 -17.86
CA ILE A 195 -1.10 25.03 -18.59
C ILE A 195 -0.80 26.52 -18.83
N ALA A 196 -1.76 27.41 -18.57
CA ALA A 196 -1.59 28.85 -18.83
C ALA A 196 -0.48 29.44 -17.91
N ALA A 197 0.38 30.28 -18.48
CA ALA A 197 1.35 31.03 -17.70
C ALA A 197 0.66 32.06 -16.79
N ILE A 198 1.15 32.22 -15.57
CA ILE A 198 0.61 33.13 -14.55
C ILE A 198 1.62 34.21 -14.18
N ALA A 199 1.25 35.15 -13.32
CA ALA A 199 2.13 36.24 -12.92
C ALA A 199 3.41 35.73 -12.23
N ALA A 200 4.51 36.43 -12.42
CA ALA A 200 5.81 36.02 -11.90
C ALA A 200 5.91 36.09 -10.36
N ASP A 201 5.12 36.96 -9.74
CA ASP A 201 5.02 37.16 -8.28
C ASP A 201 3.95 36.30 -7.59
N THR A 202 3.42 35.27 -8.30
CA THR A 202 2.42 34.35 -7.75
C THR A 202 3.01 33.49 -6.63
N GLU A 203 2.31 33.43 -5.50
CA GLU A 203 2.68 32.58 -4.36
C GLU A 203 2.67 31.08 -4.71
N LEU A 204 3.42 30.26 -3.94
CA LEU A 204 3.60 28.83 -4.21
C LEU A 204 2.27 28.09 -4.36
N MET A 205 1.32 28.35 -3.46
CA MET A 205 -0.01 27.72 -3.41
C MET A 205 -0.89 28.02 -4.64
N GLU A 206 -0.61 29.09 -5.35
CA GLU A 206 -1.41 29.52 -6.50
C GLU A 206 -0.75 29.20 -7.85
N ARG A 207 0.42 28.51 -7.83
CA ARG A 207 1.16 28.15 -9.06
C ARG A 207 0.50 27.00 -9.81
N THR A 208 -0.68 27.22 -10.33
CA THR A 208 -1.49 26.23 -11.05
C THR A 208 -0.80 25.56 -12.25
N PRO A 209 0.21 26.16 -12.94
CA PRO A 209 0.93 25.50 -14.03
C PRO A 209 2.03 24.56 -13.59
N MET A 210 2.33 24.50 -12.28
CA MET A 210 3.39 23.66 -11.71
C MET A 210 2.82 22.44 -11.00
N LEU A 211 3.61 21.37 -11.02
CA LEU A 211 3.48 20.23 -10.13
C LEU A 211 4.72 20.22 -9.23
N HIS A 212 4.55 19.94 -7.97
CA HIS A 212 5.62 19.97 -6.98
C HIS A 212 5.90 18.56 -6.46
N LYS A 213 7.19 18.23 -6.24
CA LYS A 213 7.61 16.94 -5.70
C LYS A 213 6.92 16.64 -4.37
N GLY A 214 6.44 15.36 -4.22
CA GLY A 214 5.77 14.90 -3.00
C GLY A 214 4.32 15.38 -2.88
N THR A 215 3.72 15.92 -3.95
CA THR A 215 2.28 16.15 -4.08
C THR A 215 1.65 15.03 -4.90
N PHE A 216 0.32 14.91 -4.87
CA PHE A 216 -0.35 13.76 -5.46
C PHE A 216 -1.39 14.16 -6.49
N VAL A 217 -1.47 13.41 -7.58
CA VAL A 217 -2.51 13.58 -8.60
C VAL A 217 -3.76 12.85 -8.16
N THR A 218 -4.81 13.60 -7.79
CA THR A 218 -6.08 13.03 -7.31
C THR A 218 -7.08 12.76 -8.42
N ARG A 219 -6.91 13.41 -9.58
CA ARG A 219 -7.79 13.20 -10.74
C ARG A 219 -7.18 13.73 -12.02
N GLY A 220 -7.51 13.08 -13.14
CA GLY A 220 -7.17 13.53 -14.48
C GLY A 220 -5.80 13.03 -14.96
N SER A 221 -5.34 13.60 -16.07
CA SER A 221 -4.07 13.20 -16.71
C SER A 221 -3.38 14.39 -17.37
N GLY A 222 -2.09 14.24 -17.67
CA GLY A 222 -1.32 15.29 -18.32
C GLY A 222 0.08 14.86 -18.75
N VAL A 223 0.86 15.83 -19.21
CA VAL A 223 2.27 15.68 -19.53
C VAL A 223 3.03 16.84 -18.87
N ALA A 224 4.11 16.54 -18.19
CA ALA A 224 4.92 17.55 -17.51
C ALA A 224 6.41 17.41 -17.86
N VAL A 225 7.14 18.54 -17.78
CA VAL A 225 8.59 18.58 -17.95
C VAL A 225 9.26 18.94 -16.62
N VAL A 226 10.22 18.12 -16.20
CA VAL A 226 10.97 18.31 -14.96
C VAL A 226 11.75 19.63 -15.00
N THR A 227 11.57 20.46 -13.99
CA THR A 227 12.24 21.76 -13.83
C THR A 227 13.30 21.75 -12.74
N ALA A 228 13.08 21.02 -11.65
CA ALA A 228 14.01 20.85 -10.54
C ALA A 228 13.95 19.43 -9.97
N THR A 229 15.08 18.95 -9.41
CA THR A 229 15.22 17.61 -8.85
C THR A 229 15.92 17.62 -7.49
N GLY A 230 15.64 16.64 -6.64
CA GLY A 230 16.32 16.44 -5.36
C GLY A 230 16.18 17.61 -4.41
N MET A 231 17.31 18.12 -3.92
CA MET A 231 17.35 19.23 -2.96
C MET A 231 17.00 20.61 -3.55
N ASP A 232 16.96 20.72 -4.88
CA ASP A 232 16.60 21.95 -5.58
C ASP A 232 15.08 22.07 -5.79
N THR A 233 14.27 21.04 -5.43
CA THR A 233 12.81 21.11 -5.43
C THR A 233 12.30 21.93 -4.23
N GLU A 234 11.07 22.44 -4.31
CA GLU A 234 10.42 23.18 -3.19
C GLU A 234 10.42 22.32 -1.90
N LEU A 235 10.04 21.04 -2.01
CA LEU A 235 10.08 20.11 -0.88
C LEU A 235 11.52 19.88 -0.37
N GLY A 236 12.51 19.84 -1.27
CA GLY A 236 13.93 19.73 -0.91
C GLY A 236 14.41 20.93 -0.11
N GLN A 237 14.02 22.15 -0.50
CA GLN A 237 14.36 23.39 0.21
C GLN A 237 13.70 23.44 1.60
N ILE A 238 12.42 23.04 1.71
CA ILE A 238 11.72 22.93 3.00
C ILE A 238 12.42 21.90 3.90
N SER A 239 12.77 20.73 3.34
CA SER A 239 13.47 19.67 4.07
C SER A 239 14.83 20.14 4.62
N GLN A 240 15.53 21.01 3.90
CA GLN A 240 16.79 21.60 4.35
C GLN A 240 16.60 22.50 5.58
N LEU A 241 15.51 23.28 5.63
CA LEU A 241 15.18 24.14 6.76
C LEU A 241 14.77 23.34 8.01
N VAL A 242 14.12 22.17 7.82
CA VAL A 242 13.64 21.29 8.92
C VAL A 242 14.73 20.33 9.41
N SER A 243 15.79 20.08 8.63
CA SER A 243 16.82 19.05 8.92
C SER A 243 17.67 19.31 10.19
N GLU A 244 17.47 20.41 10.90
CA GLU A 244 18.07 20.67 12.23
C GLU A 244 17.33 20.01 13.40
N SER A 245 16.15 19.43 13.19
CA SER A 245 15.42 18.68 14.22
C SER A 245 15.99 17.26 14.36
N LYS A 246 16.46 16.97 15.57
CA LYS A 246 17.08 15.72 16.01
C LYS A 246 16.20 14.52 15.65
N GLY A 247 16.84 13.45 15.13
CA GLY A 247 16.19 12.19 14.82
C GLY A 247 15.28 11.72 15.97
N GLU A 248 14.03 11.42 15.65
CA GLU A 248 13.04 10.97 16.63
C GLU A 248 13.39 9.58 17.14
N HIS A 249 13.57 9.49 18.47
CA HIS A 249 13.66 8.19 19.13
C HIS A 249 12.30 7.51 19.17
N THR A 250 12.27 6.20 18.92
CA THR A 250 11.02 5.42 19.01
C THR A 250 10.39 5.49 20.40
N PRO A 251 9.08 5.30 20.55
CA PRO A 251 8.41 5.24 21.84
C PRO A 251 9.06 4.23 22.80
N LEU A 252 9.46 3.07 22.27
CA LEU A 252 10.18 2.04 23.03
C LEU A 252 11.53 2.55 23.53
N GLU A 253 12.33 3.19 22.68
CA GLU A 253 13.63 3.77 23.08
C GLU A 253 13.45 4.85 24.15
N LYS A 254 12.43 5.71 24.04
CA LYS A 254 12.09 6.71 25.06
C LYS A 254 11.76 6.05 26.40
N ARG A 255 10.96 4.96 26.40
CA ARG A 255 10.59 4.19 27.60
C ARG A 255 11.80 3.46 28.20
N LEU A 256 12.64 2.84 27.37
CA LEU A 256 13.85 2.14 27.82
C LEU A 256 14.87 3.11 28.40
N ASN A 257 15.06 4.27 27.79
CA ASN A 257 15.94 5.33 28.32
C ASN A 257 15.40 5.91 29.65
N ALA A 258 14.09 6.05 29.80
CA ALA A 258 13.48 6.48 31.04
C ALA A 258 13.66 5.43 32.16
N LEU A 259 13.50 4.13 31.84
CA LEU A 259 13.76 3.03 32.75
C LEU A 259 15.24 3.02 33.17
N GLY A 260 16.15 3.10 32.21
CA GLY A 260 17.59 3.16 32.45
C GLY A 260 17.97 4.30 33.41
N ARG A 261 17.45 5.51 33.18
CA ARG A 261 17.69 6.64 34.10
C ARG A 261 17.17 6.40 35.51
N ARG A 262 15.97 5.79 35.68
CA ARG A 262 15.43 5.47 37.01
C ARG A 262 16.35 4.46 37.73
N LEU A 263 16.86 3.48 37.01
CA LEU A 263 17.78 2.49 37.55
C LEU A 263 19.09 3.14 38.01
N VAL A 264 19.68 4.01 37.20
CA VAL A 264 20.89 4.76 37.56
C VAL A 264 20.70 5.52 38.88
N TYR A 265 19.56 6.21 39.06
CA TYR A 265 19.29 6.90 40.32
C TYR A 265 19.15 5.97 41.52
N VAL A 266 18.43 4.83 41.34
CA VAL A 266 18.32 3.83 42.42
C VAL A 266 19.67 3.25 42.78
N THR A 267 20.51 2.93 41.82
CA THR A 267 21.84 2.41 42.00
C THR A 267 22.78 3.40 42.72
N ILE A 268 22.78 4.66 42.27
CA ILE A 268 23.56 5.70 42.94
C ILE A 268 23.13 5.85 44.42
N ALA A 269 21.81 5.88 44.69
CA ALA A 269 21.29 5.96 46.04
C ALA A 269 21.74 4.77 46.91
N MET A 270 21.74 3.55 46.36
CA MET A 270 22.21 2.35 47.06
C MET A 270 23.72 2.36 47.24
N ALA A 271 24.47 2.79 46.24
CA ALA A 271 25.92 2.94 46.33
C ALA A 271 26.33 3.92 47.45
N VAL A 272 25.66 5.07 47.50
CA VAL A 272 25.86 6.05 48.59
C VAL A 272 25.47 5.45 49.94
N ALA A 273 24.33 4.78 50.03
CA ALA A 273 23.88 4.16 51.30
C ALA A 273 24.88 3.07 51.78
N ALA A 274 25.37 2.22 50.87
CA ALA A 274 26.35 1.21 51.17
C ALA A 274 27.69 1.82 51.63
N THR A 275 28.16 2.87 50.92
CA THR A 275 29.40 3.59 51.27
C THR A 275 29.27 4.25 52.65
N VAL A 276 28.20 4.97 52.94
CA VAL A 276 27.97 5.61 54.23
C VAL A 276 27.84 4.58 55.35
N SER A 277 27.09 3.48 55.13
CA SER A 277 26.97 2.40 56.11
C SER A 277 28.31 1.76 56.44
N GLY A 278 29.12 1.51 55.41
CA GLY A 278 30.46 0.95 55.60
C GLY A 278 31.41 1.87 56.37
N ILE A 279 31.35 3.19 56.12
CA ILE A 279 32.14 4.18 56.85
C ILE A 279 31.70 4.22 58.35
N ILE A 280 30.37 4.24 58.62
CA ILE A 280 29.82 4.23 60.00
C ILE A 280 30.24 2.96 60.74
N THR A 281 30.36 1.83 60.09
CA THR A 281 30.82 0.54 60.69
C THR A 281 32.33 0.45 60.86
N GLY A 282 33.08 1.55 60.59
CA GLY A 282 34.51 1.64 60.87
C GLY A 282 35.42 1.10 59.73
N ARG A 283 34.91 0.89 58.55
CA ARG A 283 35.74 0.49 57.40
C ARG A 283 36.50 1.70 56.85
N GLY A 284 37.61 1.44 56.19
CA GLY A 284 38.40 2.49 55.54
C GLY A 284 37.61 3.26 54.50
N ILE A 285 37.68 4.58 54.56
CA ILE A 285 36.92 5.48 53.67
C ILE A 285 37.22 5.18 52.19
N VAL A 286 38.49 4.94 51.88
CA VAL A 286 38.94 4.64 50.49
C VAL A 286 38.25 3.38 49.98
N LEU A 287 38.32 2.27 50.70
CA LEU A 287 37.67 1.01 50.37
C LEU A 287 36.16 1.16 50.15
N MET A 288 35.49 1.98 50.97
CA MET A 288 34.05 2.19 50.84
C MET A 288 33.66 3.07 49.66
N VAL A 289 34.49 4.03 49.30
CA VAL A 289 34.30 4.85 48.07
C VAL A 289 34.49 3.98 46.83
N GLU A 290 35.55 3.13 46.82
CA GLU A 290 35.78 2.17 45.72
C GLU A 290 34.61 1.19 45.57
N THR A 291 34.12 0.62 46.66
CA THR A 291 32.93 -0.23 46.68
C THR A 291 31.71 0.48 46.12
N GLY A 292 31.46 1.74 46.51
CA GLY A 292 30.37 2.56 46.01
C GLY A 292 30.47 2.83 44.52
N ILE A 293 31.67 3.11 44.02
CA ILE A 293 31.93 3.32 42.59
C ILE A 293 31.72 2.00 41.84
N ALA A 294 32.27 0.89 42.31
CA ALA A 294 32.08 -0.43 41.69
C ALA A 294 30.59 -0.80 41.59
N LEU A 295 29.82 -0.60 42.68
CA LEU A 295 28.39 -0.84 42.70
C LEU A 295 27.64 0.07 41.74
N ALA A 296 28.00 1.36 41.63
CA ALA A 296 27.38 2.30 40.73
C ALA A 296 27.62 1.91 39.26
N VAL A 297 28.81 1.37 38.94
CA VAL A 297 29.15 0.94 37.57
C VAL A 297 28.49 -0.39 37.22
N ALA A 298 28.55 -1.41 38.11
CA ALA A 298 28.05 -2.77 37.87
C ALA A 298 26.52 -2.82 37.56
N ALA A 299 25.76 -1.89 38.16
CA ALA A 299 24.30 -1.91 38.05
C ALA A 299 23.73 -1.13 36.84
N ILE A 300 24.55 -0.58 35.94
CA ILE A 300 24.09 0.19 34.81
C ILE A 300 23.88 -0.73 33.60
N PRO A 301 22.62 -0.80 33.05
CA PRO A 301 22.32 -1.66 31.92
C PRO A 301 22.75 -1.00 30.60
N GLU A 302 24.03 -1.00 30.27
CA GLU A 302 24.61 -0.31 29.11
C GLU A 302 24.13 -0.83 27.75
N GLY A 303 23.83 -2.15 27.68
CA GLY A 303 23.43 -2.78 26.41
C GLY A 303 21.95 -2.62 26.01
N LEU A 304 21.08 -2.03 26.85
CA LEU A 304 19.64 -2.06 26.67
C LEU A 304 19.15 -1.37 25.39
N PRO A 305 19.53 -0.12 25.08
CA PRO A 305 19.10 0.54 23.84
C PRO A 305 19.67 -0.14 22.60
N ILE A 306 20.92 -0.55 22.65
CA ILE A 306 21.64 -1.15 21.52
C ILE A 306 20.97 -2.47 21.09
N VAL A 307 20.64 -3.34 22.05
CA VAL A 307 20.01 -4.63 21.75
C VAL A 307 18.59 -4.45 21.21
N ALA A 308 17.85 -3.46 21.74
CA ALA A 308 16.53 -3.13 21.21
C ALA A 308 16.63 -2.70 19.72
N THR A 309 17.56 -1.81 19.39
CA THR A 309 17.78 -1.37 18.00
C THR A 309 18.22 -2.52 17.09
N ILE A 310 19.10 -3.43 17.55
CA ILE A 310 19.49 -4.60 16.75
C ILE A 310 18.31 -5.54 16.53
N ALA A 311 17.52 -5.80 17.58
CA ALA A 311 16.34 -6.67 17.47
C ALA A 311 15.33 -6.11 16.47
N LEU A 312 15.08 -4.80 16.52
CA LEU A 312 14.22 -4.09 15.56
C LEU A 312 14.79 -4.17 14.14
N ALA A 313 16.05 -3.80 13.92
CA ALA A 313 16.69 -3.82 12.60
C ALA A 313 16.72 -5.23 11.99
N THR A 314 16.97 -6.26 12.80
CA THR A 314 16.95 -7.65 12.34
C THR A 314 15.52 -8.09 11.98
N GLY A 315 14.54 -7.71 12.79
CA GLY A 315 13.14 -8.01 12.53
C GLY A 315 12.62 -7.36 11.27
N LEU A 316 12.95 -6.09 11.06
CA LEU A 316 12.62 -5.35 9.83
C LEU A 316 13.20 -6.03 8.58
N HIS A 317 14.46 -6.44 8.65
CA HIS A 317 15.10 -7.15 7.55
C HIS A 317 14.39 -8.48 7.22
N GLU A 318 13.95 -9.21 8.22
CA GLU A 318 13.19 -10.45 8.01
C GLU A 318 11.77 -10.19 7.49
N MET A 319 11.10 -9.09 7.91
CA MET A 319 9.82 -8.66 7.36
C MET A 319 9.96 -8.26 5.89
N ALA A 320 10.96 -7.47 5.53
CA ALA A 320 11.24 -7.05 4.16
C ALA A 320 11.48 -8.25 3.22
N LYS A 321 12.20 -9.28 3.66
CA LYS A 321 12.38 -10.53 2.90
C LYS A 321 11.07 -11.29 2.67
N ARG A 322 10.04 -10.98 3.43
CA ARG A 322 8.72 -11.59 3.36
C ARG A 322 7.66 -10.60 2.88
N HIS A 323 8.09 -9.74 1.98
CA HIS A 323 7.23 -8.78 1.26
C HIS A 323 6.56 -7.70 2.11
N ALA A 324 6.97 -7.51 3.38
CA ALA A 324 6.47 -6.45 4.25
C ALA A 324 7.57 -5.40 4.49
N LEU A 325 7.53 -4.30 3.73
CA LEU A 325 8.42 -3.16 3.88
C LEU A 325 7.83 -2.19 4.92
N VAL A 326 8.52 -1.98 6.02
CA VAL A 326 8.07 -1.08 7.09
C VAL A 326 8.78 0.26 6.95
N ASN A 327 8.02 1.33 6.78
CA ASN A 327 8.52 2.70 6.59
C ASN A 327 8.92 3.36 7.92
N ARG A 328 8.23 3.05 9.02
CA ARG A 328 8.44 3.65 10.35
C ARG A 328 8.81 2.59 11.39
N LEU A 329 9.92 2.81 12.10
CA LEU A 329 10.39 1.91 13.16
C LEU A 329 9.39 1.75 14.31
N SER A 330 8.64 2.80 14.63
CA SER A 330 7.61 2.80 15.69
C SER A 330 6.49 1.80 15.40
N SER A 331 6.14 1.61 14.12
CA SER A 331 5.01 0.76 13.71
C SER A 331 5.26 -0.73 13.95
N VAL A 332 6.52 -1.17 14.10
CA VAL A 332 6.85 -2.56 14.45
C VAL A 332 6.35 -2.95 15.85
N GLU A 333 6.41 -2.01 16.80
CA GLU A 333 5.89 -2.21 18.16
C GLU A 333 4.38 -2.37 18.14
N THR A 334 3.70 -1.46 17.45
CA THR A 334 2.24 -1.43 17.32
C THR A 334 1.73 -2.63 16.55
N LEU A 335 2.42 -3.03 15.48
CA LEU A 335 2.08 -4.17 14.63
C LEU A 335 1.97 -5.49 15.44
N GLY A 336 2.87 -5.72 16.39
CA GLY A 336 2.79 -6.88 17.28
C GLY A 336 1.58 -6.86 18.24
N SER A 337 0.98 -5.71 18.43
CA SER A 337 -0.16 -5.49 19.33
C SER A 337 -1.50 -5.42 18.61
N THR A 338 -1.53 -5.54 17.27
CA THR A 338 -2.75 -5.46 16.44
C THR A 338 -3.82 -6.42 16.92
N THR A 339 -5.06 -5.89 17.08
CA THR A 339 -6.25 -6.63 17.50
C THR A 339 -7.32 -6.65 16.41
N VAL A 340 -7.34 -5.64 15.52
CA VAL A 340 -8.29 -5.54 14.41
C VAL A 340 -7.52 -5.23 13.11
N ILE A 341 -7.88 -5.91 12.03
CA ILE A 341 -7.44 -5.60 10.67
C ILE A 341 -8.66 -5.18 9.86
N CYS A 342 -8.75 -3.89 9.53
CA CYS A 342 -9.70 -3.36 8.56
C CYS A 342 -9.11 -3.52 7.16
N THR A 343 -9.81 -4.20 6.27
CA THR A 343 -9.31 -4.52 4.93
C THR A 343 -10.32 -4.16 3.85
N ASP A 344 -9.85 -3.57 2.75
CA ASP A 344 -10.69 -3.45 1.56
C ASP A 344 -10.92 -4.85 0.94
N LYS A 345 -12.00 -5.00 0.20
CA LYS A 345 -12.33 -6.23 -0.52
C LYS A 345 -11.46 -6.36 -1.77
N THR A 346 -11.53 -5.34 -2.64
CA THR A 346 -11.00 -5.41 -4.02
C THR A 346 -9.47 -5.43 -4.03
N GLY A 347 -8.88 -6.39 -4.72
CA GLY A 347 -7.43 -6.52 -4.82
C GLY A 347 -6.72 -7.04 -3.57
N THR A 348 -7.36 -6.98 -2.38
CA THR A 348 -6.80 -7.49 -1.12
C THR A 348 -7.37 -8.87 -0.78
N LEU A 349 -8.69 -8.99 -0.62
CA LEU A 349 -9.35 -10.26 -0.38
C LEU A 349 -9.64 -11.01 -1.68
N THR A 350 -9.80 -10.27 -2.78
CA THR A 350 -10.09 -10.78 -4.11
C THR A 350 -8.92 -10.58 -5.07
N GLU A 351 -8.96 -11.23 -6.22
CA GLU A 351 -7.90 -11.16 -7.23
C GLU A 351 -7.85 -9.82 -8.00
N ASN A 352 -8.85 -8.95 -7.83
CA ASN A 352 -9.09 -7.75 -8.66
C ASN A 352 -9.17 -8.09 -10.15
N ARG A 353 -9.83 -9.18 -10.46
CA ARG A 353 -9.93 -9.72 -11.79
C ARG A 353 -11.33 -10.31 -11.98
N LEU A 354 -12.13 -9.70 -12.85
CA LEU A 354 -13.40 -10.30 -13.20
C LEU A 354 -13.19 -11.67 -13.86
N SER A 355 -14.03 -12.62 -13.47
CA SER A 355 -14.14 -13.94 -14.07
C SER A 355 -15.61 -14.32 -14.21
N VAL A 356 -15.93 -15.12 -15.23
CA VAL A 356 -17.26 -15.70 -15.38
C VAL A 356 -17.47 -16.75 -14.28
N ALA A 357 -18.56 -16.63 -13.55
CA ALA A 357 -18.90 -17.52 -12.45
C ALA A 357 -20.08 -18.44 -12.78
N GLU A 358 -21.12 -17.89 -13.42
CA GLU A 358 -22.35 -18.60 -13.71
C GLU A 358 -22.91 -18.24 -15.10
N PHE A 359 -23.62 -19.19 -15.66
CA PHE A 359 -24.45 -18.99 -16.84
C PHE A 359 -25.92 -19.22 -16.49
N ALA A 360 -26.82 -18.50 -17.15
CA ALA A 360 -28.23 -18.83 -17.17
C ALA A 360 -28.69 -18.98 -18.62
N VAL A 361 -29.27 -20.14 -18.94
CA VAL A 361 -29.73 -20.50 -20.28
C VAL A 361 -31.23 -20.81 -20.30
N PRO A 362 -31.93 -20.68 -21.43
CA PRO A 362 -33.32 -21.10 -21.54
C PRO A 362 -33.51 -22.57 -21.15
N GLY A 363 -34.46 -22.85 -20.29
CA GLY A 363 -34.77 -24.22 -19.91
C GLY A 363 -35.27 -25.06 -21.09
N PRO A 364 -35.14 -26.39 -21.07
CA PRO A 364 -35.73 -27.29 -22.09
C PRO A 364 -37.27 -27.23 -22.02
N GLY A 365 -37.89 -26.27 -22.73
CA GLY A 365 -39.34 -26.08 -22.69
C GLY A 365 -39.85 -24.72 -23.11
N GLY A 366 -39.15 -24.00 -23.96
CA GLY A 366 -39.66 -22.79 -24.64
C GLY A 366 -40.72 -23.12 -25.71
N GLY A 367 -41.70 -23.96 -25.41
CA GLY A 367 -42.83 -24.35 -26.29
C GLY A 367 -43.62 -25.44 -25.64
N ASP A 368 -44.75 -25.11 -25.01
CA ASP A 368 -45.73 -25.96 -24.33
C ASP A 368 -45.39 -26.49 -22.92
N ALA A 369 -46.14 -25.99 -21.98
CA ALA A 369 -46.20 -26.47 -20.60
C ALA A 369 -46.64 -27.97 -20.52
N GLY A 370 -45.74 -28.81 -20.08
CA GLY A 370 -46.15 -30.18 -19.68
C GLY A 370 -45.05 -31.21 -19.80
N THR A 371 -44.23 -31.36 -18.78
CA THR A 371 -43.86 -32.63 -18.12
C THR A 371 -42.61 -32.43 -17.25
N ALA A 372 -42.80 -32.46 -15.95
CA ALA A 372 -41.74 -32.49 -14.96
C ALA A 372 -40.97 -33.81 -15.02
N ALA A 373 -39.65 -33.76 -15.21
CA ALA A 373 -38.77 -34.89 -14.96
C ALA A 373 -38.09 -34.70 -13.59
N GLN A 374 -38.40 -35.62 -12.66
CA GLN A 374 -37.68 -35.78 -11.39
C GLN A 374 -36.34 -36.46 -11.64
N GLY A 375 -35.25 -35.94 -11.07
CA GLY A 375 -34.05 -36.75 -10.88
C GLY A 375 -32.76 -35.91 -10.80
N GLY A 376 -32.12 -35.91 -9.62
CA GLY A 376 -30.71 -35.63 -9.47
C GLY A 376 -30.39 -34.57 -8.41
N ASP A 377 -29.96 -35.03 -7.24
CA ASP A 377 -29.42 -34.27 -6.11
C ASP A 377 -28.12 -33.60 -6.53
N GLY A 378 -28.02 -32.24 -6.42
CA GLY A 378 -26.75 -31.54 -6.61
C GLY A 378 -26.79 -30.21 -7.39
N GLY A 379 -27.93 -29.59 -7.58
CA GLY A 379 -28.04 -28.23 -8.14
C GLY A 379 -29.07 -27.40 -7.37
N HIS A 380 -28.90 -26.13 -7.25
CA HIS A 380 -29.92 -25.25 -6.69
C HIS A 380 -31.24 -25.44 -7.45
N GLN A 381 -32.28 -25.79 -6.69
CA GLN A 381 -33.60 -26.19 -7.23
C GLN A 381 -34.15 -25.12 -8.16
N ALA A 382 -34.36 -25.48 -9.43
CA ALA A 382 -35.22 -24.72 -10.33
C ALA A 382 -36.67 -24.81 -9.80
N ASP A 383 -37.31 -23.65 -9.59
CA ASP A 383 -38.74 -23.58 -9.38
C ASP A 383 -39.44 -23.81 -10.74
N PRO A 384 -40.18 -24.91 -10.94
CA PRO A 384 -40.74 -25.26 -12.24
C PRO A 384 -41.95 -24.38 -12.65
N SER A 385 -42.27 -23.34 -11.88
CA SER A 385 -43.46 -22.48 -12.11
C SER A 385 -43.18 -21.21 -12.90
N THR A 386 -41.92 -20.92 -13.25
CA THR A 386 -41.58 -19.71 -14.00
C THR A 386 -40.93 -20.07 -15.33
N GLY A 387 -41.41 -19.52 -16.44
CA GLY A 387 -40.83 -19.63 -17.80
C GLY A 387 -39.46 -18.96 -17.97
N GLY A 388 -38.66 -18.96 -16.91
CA GLY A 388 -37.31 -18.39 -16.82
C GLY A 388 -36.19 -19.39 -17.07
N GLY A 389 -34.98 -18.92 -17.23
CA GLY A 389 -33.76 -19.70 -17.46
C GLY A 389 -33.31 -20.54 -16.26
N GLN A 390 -32.46 -21.52 -16.53
CA GLN A 390 -31.78 -22.34 -15.51
C GLN A 390 -30.33 -21.84 -15.32
N ARG A 391 -29.87 -21.78 -14.06
CA ARG A 391 -28.53 -21.35 -13.66
C ARG A 391 -27.56 -22.53 -13.58
N PHE A 392 -26.33 -22.31 -14.02
CA PHE A 392 -25.26 -23.28 -14.03
C PHE A 392 -23.93 -22.64 -13.66
N ASP A 393 -23.24 -23.21 -12.65
CA ASP A 393 -21.87 -22.82 -12.31
C ASP A 393 -20.90 -23.17 -13.44
N VAL A 394 -19.91 -22.31 -13.70
CA VAL A 394 -18.87 -22.52 -14.72
C VAL A 394 -18.15 -23.86 -14.52
N GLY A 395 -17.84 -24.22 -13.27
CA GLY A 395 -17.16 -25.48 -12.93
C GLY A 395 -17.95 -26.76 -13.25
N LEU A 396 -19.27 -26.66 -13.42
CA LEU A 396 -20.17 -27.80 -13.66
C LEU A 396 -20.70 -27.86 -15.08
N THR A 397 -20.28 -26.99 -15.99
CA THR A 397 -20.83 -26.90 -17.34
C THR A 397 -20.59 -28.16 -18.18
N THR A 398 -19.49 -28.89 -17.97
CA THR A 398 -19.17 -30.15 -18.69
C THR A 398 -19.98 -31.33 -18.23
N GLU A 399 -20.66 -31.29 -17.07
CA GLU A 399 -21.49 -32.32 -16.52
C GLU A 399 -22.96 -32.17 -16.92
N GLN A 400 -23.33 -31.10 -17.62
CA GLN A 400 -24.67 -30.77 -18.01
C GLN A 400 -25.13 -31.53 -19.27
N PRO A 401 -26.44 -31.63 -19.53
CA PRO A 401 -27.01 -32.16 -20.78
C PRO A 401 -26.42 -31.49 -22.01
N GLU A 402 -26.34 -32.20 -23.13
CA GLU A 402 -25.69 -31.74 -24.38
C GLU A 402 -26.33 -30.48 -24.96
N ASP A 403 -27.61 -30.29 -24.81
CA ASP A 403 -28.35 -29.11 -25.22
C ASP A 403 -27.97 -27.87 -24.40
N VAL A 404 -27.81 -27.99 -23.10
CA VAL A 404 -27.33 -26.95 -22.17
C VAL A 404 -25.90 -26.59 -22.51
N GLN A 405 -25.02 -27.58 -22.74
CA GLN A 405 -23.63 -27.35 -23.13
C GLN A 405 -23.53 -26.53 -24.43
N LYS A 406 -24.40 -26.83 -25.43
CA LYS A 406 -24.45 -26.08 -26.67
C LYS A 406 -24.89 -24.62 -26.49
N GLN A 407 -25.88 -24.38 -25.63
CA GLN A 407 -26.32 -23.02 -25.30
C GLN A 407 -25.21 -22.21 -24.59
N ILE A 408 -24.53 -22.81 -23.61
CA ILE A 408 -23.38 -22.16 -22.92
C ILE A 408 -22.25 -21.91 -23.92
N ALA A 409 -21.96 -22.85 -24.82
CA ALA A 409 -20.96 -22.66 -25.86
C ALA A 409 -21.30 -21.48 -26.79
N GLU A 410 -22.59 -21.29 -27.11
CA GLU A 410 -23.07 -20.16 -27.92
C GLU A 410 -22.92 -18.84 -27.17
N ILE A 411 -23.21 -18.78 -25.84
CA ILE A 411 -22.96 -17.60 -25.03
C ILE A 411 -21.48 -17.23 -25.05
N ARG A 412 -20.58 -18.23 -24.88
CA ARG A 412 -19.15 -18.03 -24.93
C ARG A 412 -18.68 -17.53 -26.29
N ARG A 413 -19.21 -18.08 -27.37
CA ARG A 413 -18.92 -17.69 -28.75
C ARG A 413 -19.27 -16.23 -29.00
N LEU A 414 -20.53 -15.85 -28.71
CA LEU A 414 -20.99 -14.48 -28.91
C LEU A 414 -20.30 -13.49 -27.95
N GLY A 415 -20.09 -13.90 -26.70
CA GLY A 415 -19.35 -13.10 -25.71
C GLY A 415 -17.92 -12.81 -26.14
N ALA A 416 -17.23 -13.78 -26.78
CA ALA A 416 -15.86 -13.61 -27.28
C ALA A 416 -15.79 -12.82 -28.61
N LEU A 417 -16.85 -12.82 -29.40
CA LEU A 417 -16.97 -12.02 -30.61
C LEU A 417 -17.31 -10.55 -30.28
N CYS A 418 -18.27 -10.31 -29.39
CA CYS A 418 -18.71 -8.97 -29.02
C CYS A 418 -17.75 -8.32 -28.00
N THR A 419 -16.49 -8.08 -28.38
CA THR A 419 -15.46 -7.46 -27.51
C THR A 419 -14.44 -6.69 -28.34
N ASN A 420 -13.84 -5.66 -27.71
CA ASN A 420 -12.72 -4.89 -28.24
C ASN A 420 -11.35 -5.39 -27.73
N VAL A 421 -11.32 -6.56 -27.08
CA VAL A 421 -10.07 -7.13 -26.53
C VAL A 421 -9.18 -7.61 -27.65
N GLU A 422 -7.92 -7.20 -27.65
CA GLU A 422 -6.88 -7.78 -28.51
C GLU A 422 -6.65 -9.25 -28.14
N ALA A 423 -6.96 -10.15 -29.05
CA ALA A 423 -6.93 -11.59 -28.78
C ALA A 423 -5.54 -12.09 -28.30
N GLY A 424 -4.43 -11.52 -28.81
CA GLY A 424 -3.07 -11.95 -28.45
C GLY A 424 -2.63 -11.53 -27.04
N THR A 425 -3.05 -10.37 -26.56
CA THR A 425 -2.53 -9.72 -25.34
C THR A 425 -3.49 -9.75 -24.17
N LEU A 426 -4.79 -10.03 -24.38
CA LEU A 426 -5.86 -9.89 -23.38
C LEU A 426 -5.90 -8.48 -22.73
N VAL A 427 -5.60 -7.46 -23.53
CA VAL A 427 -5.71 -6.06 -23.11
C VAL A 427 -7.04 -5.50 -23.55
N GLY A 428 -7.79 -4.87 -22.65
CA GLY A 428 -9.11 -4.30 -22.89
C GLY A 428 -9.90 -4.09 -21.61
N ASP A 429 -11.18 -3.82 -21.75
CA ASP A 429 -12.09 -3.71 -20.59
C ASP A 429 -12.09 -5.00 -19.76
N PRO A 430 -12.00 -4.93 -18.41
CA PRO A 430 -11.93 -6.10 -17.54
C PRO A 430 -13.06 -7.11 -17.71
N LEU A 431 -14.28 -6.62 -18.03
CA LEU A 431 -15.45 -7.46 -18.26
C LEU A 431 -15.30 -8.24 -19.57
N GLU A 432 -14.85 -7.57 -20.64
CA GLU A 432 -14.60 -8.19 -21.94
C GLU A 432 -13.44 -9.20 -21.87
N VAL A 433 -12.38 -8.85 -21.15
CA VAL A 433 -11.25 -9.77 -20.89
C VAL A 433 -11.73 -11.04 -20.17
N ALA A 434 -12.68 -10.91 -19.23
CA ALA A 434 -13.24 -12.07 -18.52
C ALA A 434 -13.99 -13.02 -19.47
N LEU A 435 -14.79 -12.49 -20.40
CA LEU A 435 -15.52 -13.28 -21.40
C LEU A 435 -14.58 -14.01 -22.35
N VAL A 436 -13.57 -13.32 -22.88
CA VAL A 436 -12.56 -13.92 -23.80
C VAL A 436 -11.74 -15.00 -23.08
N ARG A 437 -11.40 -14.78 -21.81
CA ARG A 437 -10.65 -15.75 -21.01
C ARG A 437 -11.46 -17.01 -20.75
N ASP A 438 -12.70 -16.89 -20.32
CA ASP A 438 -13.59 -18.03 -20.08
C ASP A 438 -13.79 -18.88 -21.37
N ALA A 439 -13.97 -18.21 -22.52
CA ALA A 439 -14.08 -18.89 -23.78
C ALA A 439 -12.80 -19.70 -24.11
N ARG A 440 -11.60 -19.15 -23.87
CA ARG A 440 -10.32 -19.84 -24.08
C ARG A 440 -10.12 -21.00 -23.10
N GLU A 441 -10.44 -20.80 -21.82
CA GLU A 441 -10.36 -21.84 -20.79
C GLU A 441 -11.31 -23.02 -21.10
N ALA A 442 -12.44 -22.73 -21.74
CA ALA A 442 -13.35 -23.75 -22.26
C ALA A 442 -12.85 -24.44 -23.57
N GLY A 443 -11.69 -24.04 -24.09
CA GLY A 443 -11.07 -24.66 -25.27
C GLY A 443 -11.45 -24.00 -26.61
N LEU A 444 -12.09 -22.81 -26.60
CA LEU A 444 -12.43 -22.09 -27.80
C LEU A 444 -11.18 -21.34 -28.35
N ASP A 445 -10.83 -21.58 -29.60
CA ASP A 445 -9.81 -20.79 -30.28
C ASP A 445 -10.43 -19.47 -30.77
N VAL A 446 -10.29 -18.43 -29.96
CA VAL A 446 -10.90 -17.12 -30.22
C VAL A 446 -10.32 -16.46 -31.48
N GLU A 447 -9.05 -16.73 -31.83
CA GLU A 447 -8.43 -16.18 -33.03
C GLU A 447 -8.95 -16.85 -34.29
N ALA A 448 -9.09 -18.17 -34.29
CA ALA A 448 -9.74 -18.91 -35.35
C ALA A 448 -11.20 -18.50 -35.51
N LEU A 449 -11.95 -18.38 -34.39
CA LEU A 449 -13.34 -17.94 -34.37
C LEU A 449 -13.54 -16.57 -35.05
N ARG A 450 -12.68 -15.58 -34.74
CA ARG A 450 -12.72 -14.25 -35.36
C ARG A 450 -12.30 -14.27 -36.83
N GLY A 451 -11.46 -15.24 -37.19
CA GLY A 451 -11.11 -15.49 -38.60
C GLY A 451 -12.26 -16.08 -39.39
N GLU A 452 -13.06 -16.97 -38.79
CA GLU A 452 -14.25 -17.58 -39.38
C GLU A 452 -15.44 -16.59 -39.48
N HIS A 453 -15.53 -15.66 -38.49
CA HIS A 453 -16.59 -14.64 -38.43
C HIS A 453 -15.97 -13.24 -38.38
N PRO A 454 -15.46 -12.72 -39.50
CA PRO A 454 -14.85 -11.38 -39.51
C PRO A 454 -15.85 -10.29 -39.08
N GLU A 455 -15.35 -9.38 -38.24
CA GLU A 455 -16.12 -8.21 -37.83
C GLU A 455 -16.24 -7.21 -39.00
N VAL A 456 -17.45 -6.85 -39.30
CA VAL A 456 -17.77 -5.88 -40.34
C VAL A 456 -18.04 -4.47 -39.80
N GLN A 457 -18.68 -4.41 -38.63
CA GLN A 457 -19.00 -3.14 -37.96
C GLN A 457 -19.14 -3.35 -36.44
N GLU A 458 -18.68 -2.34 -35.70
CA GLU A 458 -18.94 -2.20 -34.27
C GLU A 458 -19.95 -1.09 -34.00
N ILE A 459 -20.85 -1.34 -33.05
CA ILE A 459 -21.65 -0.33 -32.33
C ILE A 459 -21.07 -0.33 -30.91
N ALA A 460 -20.18 0.64 -30.64
CA ALA A 460 -19.46 0.74 -29.39
C ALA A 460 -20.39 0.85 -28.18
N PHE A 461 -19.92 0.44 -27.02
CA PHE A 461 -20.67 0.57 -25.76
C PHE A 461 -21.09 2.01 -25.50
N ASP A 462 -22.37 2.22 -25.27
CA ASP A 462 -22.94 3.49 -24.87
C ASP A 462 -23.51 3.40 -23.44
N SER A 463 -23.00 4.23 -22.55
CA SER A 463 -23.41 4.23 -21.14
C SER A 463 -24.87 4.65 -20.92
N SER A 464 -25.51 5.35 -21.89
CA SER A 464 -26.90 5.71 -21.82
C SER A 464 -27.81 4.57 -22.27
N LEU A 465 -27.35 3.76 -23.22
CA LEU A 465 -28.04 2.56 -23.70
C LEU A 465 -27.69 1.32 -22.86
N MET A 466 -26.47 1.27 -22.29
CA MET A 466 -25.90 0.15 -21.55
C MET A 466 -25.79 -1.14 -22.40
N GLU A 467 -25.53 -0.99 -23.68
CA GLU A 467 -25.46 -2.05 -24.67
C GLU A 467 -24.29 -1.85 -25.61
N MET A 468 -23.81 -2.94 -26.19
CA MET A 468 -22.79 -3.00 -27.23
C MET A 468 -23.15 -4.09 -28.24
N ALA A 469 -22.82 -3.88 -29.50
CA ALA A 469 -22.98 -4.89 -30.54
C ALA A 469 -21.82 -4.89 -31.53
N THR A 470 -21.46 -6.09 -31.99
CA THR A 470 -20.54 -6.30 -33.13
C THR A 470 -21.25 -7.09 -34.21
N ILE A 471 -21.05 -6.68 -35.47
CA ILE A 471 -21.67 -7.31 -36.62
C ILE A 471 -20.61 -8.12 -37.34
N HIS A 472 -20.93 -9.39 -37.55
CA HIS A 472 -20.02 -10.36 -38.13
C HIS A 472 -20.59 -10.97 -39.43
N GLU A 473 -19.68 -11.38 -40.32
CA GLU A 473 -19.98 -12.17 -41.50
C GLU A 473 -20.09 -13.63 -41.17
N ASP A 474 -21.07 -14.35 -41.73
CA ASP A 474 -21.29 -15.78 -41.62
C ASP A 474 -21.55 -16.37 -43.01
N GLU A 475 -21.50 -17.71 -43.16
CA GLU A 475 -21.73 -18.38 -44.44
C GLU A 475 -23.09 -18.02 -45.09
N ASP A 476 -24.13 -17.78 -44.27
CA ASP A 476 -25.50 -17.49 -44.69
C ASP A 476 -25.85 -15.99 -44.68
N GLY A 477 -24.94 -15.09 -44.32
CA GLY A 477 -25.22 -13.64 -44.27
C GLY A 477 -24.45 -12.91 -43.15
N HIS A 478 -25.13 -12.03 -42.42
CA HIS A 478 -24.53 -11.29 -41.32
C HIS A 478 -25.37 -11.46 -40.06
N PHE A 479 -24.72 -11.49 -38.92
CA PHE A 479 -25.37 -11.47 -37.61
C PHE A 479 -24.74 -10.43 -36.69
N ALA A 480 -25.54 -9.91 -35.79
CA ALA A 480 -25.11 -9.07 -34.69
C ALA A 480 -24.99 -9.92 -33.41
N ALA A 481 -23.83 -9.89 -32.77
CA ALA A 481 -23.62 -10.33 -31.41
C ALA A 481 -23.86 -9.12 -30.47
N VAL A 482 -24.78 -9.26 -29.54
CA VAL A 482 -25.20 -8.16 -28.64
C VAL A 482 -24.93 -8.58 -27.21
N LYS A 483 -24.38 -7.66 -26.41
CA LYS A 483 -24.25 -7.80 -24.96
C LYS A 483 -24.65 -6.50 -24.27
N GLY A 484 -25.21 -6.60 -23.07
CA GLY A 484 -25.58 -5.42 -22.31
C GLY A 484 -26.24 -5.73 -20.98
N ALA A 485 -26.73 -4.69 -20.33
CA ALA A 485 -27.51 -4.83 -19.11
C ALA A 485 -28.77 -5.65 -19.34
N PRO A 486 -29.10 -6.60 -18.46
CA PRO A 486 -30.28 -7.48 -18.63
C PRO A 486 -31.56 -6.70 -18.85
N GLU A 487 -31.80 -5.62 -18.10
CA GLU A 487 -32.99 -4.75 -18.19
C GLU A 487 -33.16 -4.09 -19.57
N ARG A 488 -32.08 -3.97 -20.34
CA ARG A 488 -32.12 -3.40 -21.68
C ARG A 488 -32.27 -4.47 -22.76
N VAL A 489 -31.35 -5.45 -22.73
CA VAL A 489 -31.30 -6.47 -23.79
C VAL A 489 -32.51 -7.40 -23.74
N VAL A 490 -32.98 -7.81 -22.57
CA VAL A 490 -34.10 -8.74 -22.40
C VAL A 490 -35.41 -8.11 -22.90
N GLU A 491 -35.64 -6.81 -22.64
CA GLU A 491 -36.84 -6.09 -23.13
C GLU A 491 -36.93 -6.04 -24.66
N GLN A 492 -35.78 -6.13 -25.35
CA GLN A 492 -35.68 -6.08 -26.82
C GLN A 492 -35.77 -7.48 -27.46
N CYS A 493 -35.79 -8.53 -26.65
CA CYS A 493 -35.83 -9.90 -27.12
C CYS A 493 -37.27 -10.36 -27.44
N ARG A 494 -37.41 -11.12 -28.53
CA ARG A 494 -38.66 -11.74 -28.90
C ARG A 494 -38.85 -13.12 -28.30
N GLY A 495 -40.08 -13.49 -27.97
CA GLY A 495 -40.41 -14.87 -27.57
C GLY A 495 -39.92 -15.29 -26.18
N VAL A 496 -39.53 -14.36 -25.34
CA VAL A 496 -39.10 -14.60 -23.97
C VAL A 496 -40.07 -13.97 -22.97
N ASP A 497 -40.14 -14.55 -21.77
CA ASP A 497 -40.83 -13.95 -20.64
C ASP A 497 -39.84 -12.97 -19.96
N ALA A 498 -39.96 -11.68 -20.33
CA ALA A 498 -39.01 -10.67 -19.84
C ALA A 498 -39.02 -10.55 -18.33
N ASP A 499 -40.18 -10.60 -17.68
CA ASP A 499 -40.28 -10.49 -16.21
C ASP A 499 -39.54 -11.64 -15.52
N ALA A 500 -39.70 -12.87 -15.99
CA ALA A 500 -39.03 -14.04 -15.43
C ALA A 500 -37.50 -13.99 -15.59
N TRP A 501 -37.00 -13.48 -16.71
CA TRP A 501 -35.56 -13.32 -16.95
C TRP A 501 -34.95 -12.18 -16.15
N LEU A 502 -35.66 -11.08 -15.95
CA LEU A 502 -35.24 -9.98 -15.09
C LEU A 502 -35.22 -10.40 -13.61
N GLU A 503 -36.21 -11.14 -13.13
CA GLU A 503 -36.18 -11.74 -11.81
C GLU A 503 -34.98 -12.70 -11.61
N LEU A 504 -34.62 -13.44 -12.67
CA LEU A 504 -33.44 -14.32 -12.62
C LEU A 504 -32.14 -13.50 -12.56
N ALA A 505 -32.01 -12.44 -13.36
CA ALA A 505 -30.89 -11.53 -13.33
C ALA A 505 -30.77 -10.82 -11.97
N ASP A 506 -31.88 -10.41 -11.38
CA ASP A 506 -31.91 -9.82 -10.03
C ASP A 506 -31.42 -10.84 -8.99
N ARG A 507 -31.88 -12.08 -9.02
CA ARG A 507 -31.37 -13.14 -8.11
C ARG A 507 -29.86 -13.39 -8.29
N MET A 508 -29.37 -13.44 -9.53
CA MET A 508 -27.92 -13.56 -9.79
C MET A 508 -27.15 -12.35 -9.24
N SER A 509 -27.71 -11.15 -9.38
CA SER A 509 -27.14 -9.92 -8.80
C SER A 509 -27.21 -9.91 -7.27
N GLU A 510 -28.25 -10.51 -6.68
CA GLU A 510 -28.39 -10.74 -5.24
C GLU A 510 -27.27 -11.63 -4.68
N ASP A 511 -26.82 -12.61 -5.47
CA ASP A 511 -25.69 -13.48 -5.13
C ASP A 511 -24.33 -12.81 -5.38
N GLY A 512 -24.31 -11.51 -5.68
CA GLY A 512 -23.09 -10.70 -5.83
C GLY A 512 -22.46 -10.78 -7.22
N LEU A 513 -23.19 -11.26 -8.22
CA LEU A 513 -22.72 -11.32 -9.60
C LEU A 513 -23.01 -10.01 -10.35
N ARG A 514 -22.11 -9.60 -11.20
CA ARG A 514 -22.38 -8.62 -12.24
C ARG A 514 -22.95 -9.35 -13.44
N VAL A 515 -24.23 -9.11 -13.76
CA VAL A 515 -24.96 -9.86 -14.78
C VAL A 515 -24.95 -9.12 -16.11
N LEU A 516 -24.70 -9.85 -17.19
CA LEU A 516 -24.86 -9.40 -18.56
C LEU A 516 -25.82 -10.33 -19.30
N ALA A 517 -26.66 -9.76 -20.15
CA ALA A 517 -27.41 -10.53 -21.12
C ALA A 517 -26.62 -10.60 -22.45
N VAL A 518 -26.68 -11.75 -23.09
CA VAL A 518 -26.10 -12.03 -24.41
C VAL A 518 -27.21 -12.44 -25.35
N ALA A 519 -27.27 -11.76 -26.49
CA ALA A 519 -28.29 -11.97 -27.51
C ALA A 519 -27.67 -11.98 -28.92
N ARG A 520 -28.41 -12.53 -29.88
CA ARG A 520 -28.04 -12.58 -31.30
C ARG A 520 -29.20 -11.99 -32.15
N ARG A 521 -28.83 -11.46 -33.28
CA ARG A 521 -29.79 -11.11 -34.34
C ARG A 521 -29.18 -11.28 -35.71
N ASP A 522 -29.90 -11.94 -36.64
CA ASP A 522 -29.52 -11.94 -38.04
C ASP A 522 -29.87 -10.59 -38.65
N VAL A 523 -28.93 -9.96 -39.35
CA VAL A 523 -29.06 -8.62 -39.91
C VAL A 523 -28.79 -8.63 -41.40
N GLU A 524 -29.59 -7.88 -42.15
CA GLU A 524 -29.35 -7.65 -43.56
C GLU A 524 -28.44 -6.42 -43.72
N THR A 525 -27.18 -6.63 -44.11
CA THR A 525 -26.28 -5.53 -44.44
C THR A 525 -26.15 -5.38 -45.94
N THR A 526 -26.14 -4.13 -46.40
CA THR A 526 -25.72 -3.80 -47.78
C THR A 526 -24.38 -3.05 -47.67
N ASN A 527 -23.46 -3.32 -48.57
CA ASN A 527 -22.11 -2.72 -48.62
C ASN A 527 -22.05 -1.17 -48.54
N GLU A 528 -23.17 -0.48 -48.53
CA GLU A 528 -23.27 0.98 -48.58
C GLU A 528 -23.91 1.62 -47.33
N ARG A 529 -24.53 0.82 -46.40
CA ARG A 529 -25.26 1.37 -45.25
C ARG A 529 -24.68 0.85 -43.94
N ARG A 530 -24.11 1.72 -43.10
CA ARG A 530 -23.82 1.41 -41.69
C ARG A 530 -25.13 1.29 -40.90
N LEU A 531 -25.24 0.20 -40.12
CA LEU A 531 -26.40 -0.03 -39.25
C LEU A 531 -26.24 0.84 -37.97
N GLY A 532 -27.37 1.47 -37.58
CA GLY A 532 -27.47 2.21 -36.33
C GLY A 532 -27.98 1.32 -35.17
N PRO A 533 -28.00 1.86 -33.92
CA PRO A 533 -28.60 1.17 -32.79
C PRO A 533 -30.02 0.69 -33.04
N ASP A 534 -30.90 1.52 -33.61
CA ASP A 534 -32.29 1.18 -33.90
C ASP A 534 -32.43 0.02 -34.91
N ASP A 535 -31.44 -0.17 -35.78
CA ASP A 535 -31.42 -1.27 -36.76
C ASP A 535 -31.03 -2.60 -36.13
N VAL A 536 -30.28 -2.60 -35.02
CA VAL A 536 -29.67 -3.77 -34.40
C VAL A 536 -30.39 -4.18 -33.11
N TYR A 537 -30.76 -3.23 -32.26
CA TYR A 537 -31.32 -3.48 -30.93
C TYR A 537 -32.84 -3.69 -30.91
N ALA A 538 -33.39 -4.40 -31.89
CA ALA A 538 -34.80 -4.75 -31.93
C ALA A 538 -34.98 -6.22 -32.37
N GLU A 539 -36.01 -6.89 -31.86
CA GLU A 539 -36.30 -8.29 -32.19
C GLU A 539 -35.11 -9.25 -31.97
N LEU A 540 -34.36 -9.06 -30.88
CA LEU A 540 -33.23 -9.89 -30.52
C LEU A 540 -33.66 -11.32 -30.14
N GLU A 541 -32.78 -12.28 -30.30
CA GLU A 541 -32.89 -13.65 -29.75
C GLU A 541 -32.00 -13.77 -28.52
N LEU A 542 -32.61 -13.93 -27.34
CA LEU A 542 -31.87 -14.10 -26.10
C LEU A 542 -31.17 -15.44 -26.10
N VAL A 543 -29.84 -15.45 -25.95
CA VAL A 543 -29.07 -16.69 -25.81
C VAL A 543 -28.89 -17.06 -24.34
N GLY A 544 -28.73 -16.07 -23.46
CA GLY A 544 -28.72 -16.28 -22.03
C GLY A 544 -28.10 -15.13 -21.24
N LEU A 545 -27.88 -15.37 -19.94
CA LEU A 545 -27.18 -14.44 -19.05
C LEU A 545 -25.83 -14.99 -18.64
N VAL A 546 -24.89 -14.08 -18.38
CA VAL A 546 -23.56 -14.37 -17.84
C VAL A 546 -23.40 -13.61 -16.53
N GLY A 547 -23.11 -14.33 -15.46
CA GLY A 547 -22.77 -13.76 -14.15
C GLY A 547 -21.26 -13.71 -13.97
N LEU A 548 -20.73 -12.51 -13.72
CA LEU A 548 -19.31 -12.30 -13.49
C LEU A 548 -19.08 -11.87 -12.04
N ARG A 549 -17.96 -12.30 -11.46
CA ARG A 549 -17.50 -11.83 -10.15
C ARG A 549 -15.99 -11.71 -10.09
N ASP A 550 -15.51 -10.94 -9.14
CA ASP A 550 -14.11 -10.93 -8.74
C ASP A 550 -13.90 -12.01 -7.66
N PRO A 551 -13.22 -13.14 -7.96
CA PRO A 551 -13.12 -14.28 -7.06
C PRO A 551 -12.25 -13.95 -5.84
N ALA A 552 -12.59 -14.55 -4.71
CA ALA A 552 -11.71 -14.53 -3.54
C ALA A 552 -10.39 -15.25 -3.83
N ARG A 553 -9.28 -14.72 -3.30
CA ARG A 553 -7.99 -15.41 -3.40
C ARG A 553 -8.02 -16.72 -2.62
N ALA A 554 -7.48 -17.79 -3.17
CA ALA A 554 -7.57 -19.14 -2.60
C ALA A 554 -6.99 -19.26 -1.18
N GLU A 555 -5.96 -18.46 -0.85
CA GLU A 555 -5.29 -18.48 0.45
C GLU A 555 -6.03 -17.69 1.55
N ILE A 556 -6.97 -16.80 1.21
CA ILE A 556 -7.55 -15.84 2.16
C ILE A 556 -8.30 -16.51 3.31
N ALA A 557 -9.06 -17.56 3.05
CA ALA A 557 -9.79 -18.27 4.11
C ALA A 557 -8.83 -18.81 5.19
N GLY A 558 -7.66 -19.32 4.77
CA GLY A 558 -6.59 -19.75 5.67
C GLY A 558 -6.01 -18.59 6.48
N VAL A 559 -5.75 -17.46 5.83
CA VAL A 559 -5.21 -16.25 6.48
C VAL A 559 -6.18 -15.71 7.54
N ILE A 560 -7.48 -15.66 7.24
CA ILE A 560 -8.51 -15.21 8.21
C ILE A 560 -8.62 -16.17 9.40
N SER A 561 -8.51 -17.48 9.15
CA SER A 561 -8.45 -18.48 10.24
C SER A 561 -7.23 -18.25 11.14
N ASP A 562 -6.06 -17.98 10.57
CA ASP A 562 -4.84 -17.67 11.33
C ASP A 562 -4.97 -16.37 12.14
N CYS A 563 -5.61 -15.33 11.59
CA CYS A 563 -5.94 -14.10 12.32
C CYS A 563 -6.80 -14.40 13.56
N ARG A 564 -7.87 -15.16 13.40
CA ARG A 564 -8.75 -15.52 14.52
C ARG A 564 -8.03 -16.31 15.60
N GLN A 565 -7.20 -17.28 15.22
CA GLN A 565 -6.39 -18.05 16.18
C GLN A 565 -5.37 -17.15 16.91
N ALA A 566 -4.92 -16.10 16.27
CA ALA A 566 -4.03 -15.10 16.85
C ALA A 566 -4.75 -14.05 17.71
N GLY A 567 -6.09 -14.10 17.83
CA GLY A 567 -6.92 -13.14 18.53
C GLY A 567 -7.05 -11.80 17.79
N ILE A 568 -7.05 -11.84 16.45
CA ILE A 568 -7.19 -10.67 15.59
C ILE A 568 -8.51 -10.79 14.82
N ASP A 569 -9.39 -9.80 14.96
CA ASP A 569 -10.61 -9.70 14.17
C ASP A 569 -10.30 -9.07 12.80
N VAL A 570 -10.84 -9.69 11.74
CA VAL A 570 -10.76 -9.12 10.38
C VAL A 570 -12.10 -8.52 10.02
N VAL A 571 -12.07 -7.25 9.61
CA VAL A 571 -13.23 -6.44 9.26
C VAL A 571 -13.11 -6.01 7.79
N MET A 572 -14.09 -6.39 6.98
CA MET A 572 -14.18 -5.95 5.59
C MET A 572 -14.84 -4.58 5.51
N VAL A 573 -14.20 -3.65 4.81
CA VAL A 573 -14.67 -2.28 4.59
C VAL A 573 -14.63 -2.00 3.09
N THR A 574 -15.78 -2.03 2.40
CA THR A 574 -15.82 -1.99 0.94
C THR A 574 -16.85 -1.00 0.38
N GLY A 575 -16.55 -0.43 -0.79
CA GLY A 575 -17.50 0.37 -1.58
C GLY A 575 -18.59 -0.46 -2.27
N ASP A 576 -18.46 -1.78 -2.32
CA ASP A 576 -19.41 -2.70 -2.94
C ASP A 576 -20.78 -2.70 -2.23
N ASN A 577 -21.78 -3.24 -2.93
CA ASN A 577 -23.10 -3.44 -2.34
C ASN A 577 -23.07 -4.51 -1.22
N SER A 578 -24.08 -4.47 -0.34
CA SER A 578 -24.16 -5.34 0.85
C SER A 578 -24.26 -6.83 0.51
N ARG A 579 -24.84 -7.20 -0.64
CA ARG A 579 -25.02 -8.58 -1.07
C ARG A 579 -23.70 -9.20 -1.51
N THR A 580 -22.95 -8.50 -2.37
CA THR A 580 -21.59 -8.90 -2.78
C THR A 580 -20.65 -8.99 -1.55
N ALA A 581 -20.69 -7.99 -0.67
CA ALA A 581 -19.88 -7.98 0.54
C ALA A 581 -20.22 -9.15 1.47
N ARG A 582 -21.50 -9.50 1.61
CA ARG A 582 -21.96 -10.67 2.37
C ARG A 582 -21.46 -11.98 1.76
N ALA A 583 -21.63 -12.16 0.45
CA ALA A 583 -21.24 -13.38 -0.26
C ALA A 583 -19.74 -13.64 -0.08
N ILE A 584 -18.90 -12.64 -0.37
CA ILE A 584 -17.44 -12.74 -0.18
C ILE A 584 -17.08 -12.91 1.30
N GLY A 585 -17.72 -12.16 2.21
CA GLY A 585 -17.47 -12.26 3.66
C GLY A 585 -17.78 -13.66 4.23
N ALA A 586 -18.79 -14.33 3.70
CA ALA A 586 -19.11 -15.73 4.05
C ALA A 586 -18.11 -16.71 3.40
N GLU A 587 -17.78 -16.53 2.11
CA GLU A 587 -16.85 -17.37 1.36
C GLU A 587 -15.45 -17.39 2.02
N VAL A 588 -14.92 -16.21 2.38
CA VAL A 588 -13.59 -16.10 3.00
C VAL A 588 -13.59 -16.36 4.52
N GLY A 589 -14.77 -16.54 5.12
CA GLY A 589 -14.91 -16.85 6.54
C GLY A 589 -14.81 -15.64 7.48
N ILE A 590 -14.97 -14.40 7.00
CA ILE A 590 -15.13 -13.21 7.88
C ILE A 590 -16.46 -13.30 8.63
N LEU A 591 -17.53 -13.71 7.96
CA LEU A 591 -18.81 -13.99 8.59
C LEU A 591 -18.87 -15.46 9.03
N ASP A 592 -19.18 -15.70 10.30
CA ASP A 592 -19.35 -17.04 10.85
C ASP A 592 -20.70 -17.68 10.42
N ASP A 593 -21.66 -16.81 10.08
CA ASP A 593 -23.01 -17.15 9.64
C ASP A 593 -23.37 -16.23 8.46
N PRO A 594 -23.86 -16.74 7.33
CA PRO A 594 -24.35 -15.92 6.22
C PRO A 594 -25.44 -14.90 6.61
N SER A 595 -26.17 -15.16 7.71
CA SER A 595 -27.18 -14.23 8.25
C SER A 595 -26.60 -13.14 9.17
N ALA A 596 -25.28 -13.14 9.43
CA ALA A 596 -24.64 -12.13 10.28
C ALA A 596 -24.85 -10.71 9.73
N PRO A 597 -24.93 -9.68 10.59
CA PRO A 597 -25.23 -8.32 10.15
C PRO A 597 -24.13 -7.76 9.24
N VAL A 598 -24.57 -7.18 8.13
CA VAL A 598 -23.77 -6.35 7.22
C VAL A 598 -24.32 -4.93 7.32
N VAL A 599 -23.49 -3.98 7.75
CA VAL A 599 -23.88 -2.58 7.89
C VAL A 599 -23.59 -1.87 6.57
N SER A 600 -24.55 -1.12 6.04
CA SER A 600 -24.46 -0.57 4.69
C SER A 600 -24.68 0.94 4.64
N GLY A 601 -23.84 1.65 3.92
CA GLY A 601 -24.00 3.02 3.45
C GLY A 601 -24.58 3.99 4.48
N HIS A 602 -25.86 4.30 4.35
CA HIS A 602 -26.57 5.24 5.24
C HIS A 602 -26.76 4.76 6.69
N GLU A 603 -26.67 3.45 6.95
CA GLU A 603 -26.81 2.88 8.30
C GLU A 603 -25.52 3.00 9.12
N ILE A 604 -24.37 3.22 8.46
CA ILE A 604 -23.05 3.25 9.11
C ILE A 604 -22.98 4.36 10.15
N ASP A 605 -23.38 5.58 9.79
CA ASP A 605 -23.31 6.73 10.69
C ASP A 605 -24.16 6.53 11.96
N ASP A 606 -25.34 5.89 11.82
CA ASP A 606 -26.21 5.59 12.96
C ASP A 606 -25.66 4.43 13.78
N TYR A 607 -25.07 3.42 13.13
CA TYR A 607 -24.42 2.31 13.78
C TYR A 607 -23.23 2.77 14.64
N LEU A 608 -22.36 3.62 14.11
CA LEU A 608 -21.20 4.17 14.83
C LEU A 608 -21.63 5.03 16.01
N ARG A 609 -22.67 5.89 15.85
CA ARG A 609 -23.22 6.73 16.92
C ARG A 609 -23.93 5.95 18.02
N SER A 610 -24.59 4.86 17.71
CA SER A 610 -25.32 4.04 18.69
C SER A 610 -24.43 3.31 19.69
N GLY A 611 -23.11 3.40 19.50
CA GLY A 611 -22.13 2.72 20.35
C GLY A 611 -21.96 1.23 20.08
N GLY A 612 -22.66 0.71 19.08
CA GLY A 612 -22.56 -0.69 18.68
C GLY A 612 -23.20 -1.68 19.66
N VAL A 613 -23.42 -2.87 19.21
CA VAL A 613 -23.84 -4.03 20.00
C VAL A 613 -22.63 -4.71 20.65
N ASP A 614 -22.86 -5.67 21.57
CA ASP A 614 -21.82 -6.47 22.25
C ASP A 614 -20.79 -7.12 21.31
N ARG A 615 -21.11 -7.30 20.02
CA ARG A 615 -20.18 -7.74 18.98
C ARG A 615 -20.21 -6.77 17.80
N PRO A 616 -19.06 -6.14 17.45
CA PRO A 616 -18.95 -5.27 16.28
C PRO A 616 -19.33 -6.01 14.99
N ALA A 617 -19.92 -5.28 14.03
CA ALA A 617 -20.08 -5.77 12.67
C ALA A 617 -18.69 -6.00 12.04
N ARG A 618 -18.58 -7.09 11.28
CA ARG A 618 -17.34 -7.45 10.58
C ARG A 618 -17.37 -7.14 9.09
N VAL A 619 -18.49 -6.67 8.57
CA VAL A 619 -18.65 -6.29 7.16
C VAL A 619 -19.39 -4.96 7.07
N PHE A 620 -18.74 -3.98 6.47
CA PHE A 620 -19.27 -2.67 6.12
C PHE A 620 -19.28 -2.52 4.60
N ALA A 621 -20.44 -2.21 4.03
CA ALA A 621 -20.67 -2.15 2.59
C ALA A 621 -21.10 -0.75 2.14
N ARG A 622 -20.89 -0.40 0.86
CA ARG A 622 -21.13 0.95 0.30
C ARG A 622 -20.49 2.07 1.13
N VAL A 623 -19.27 1.82 1.57
CA VAL A 623 -18.53 2.72 2.44
C VAL A 623 -17.90 3.83 1.60
N THR A 624 -18.09 5.08 2.02
CA THR A 624 -17.39 6.23 1.44
C THR A 624 -15.99 6.38 2.06
N PRO A 625 -15.05 7.11 1.42
CA PRO A 625 -13.72 7.37 2.01
C PRO A 625 -13.80 7.99 3.42
N ARG A 626 -14.72 8.90 3.65
CA ARG A 626 -14.96 9.49 4.98
C ARG A 626 -15.40 8.44 6.01
N GLN A 627 -16.31 7.57 5.64
CA GLN A 627 -16.78 6.50 6.53
C GLN A 627 -15.70 5.46 6.81
N LYS A 628 -14.75 5.21 5.87
CA LYS A 628 -13.57 4.36 6.15
C LYS A 628 -12.77 4.93 7.32
N LEU A 629 -12.52 6.23 7.32
CA LEU A 629 -11.84 6.93 8.42
C LEU A 629 -12.64 6.81 9.73
N GLU A 630 -13.95 7.10 9.73
CA GLU A 630 -14.82 7.05 10.90
C GLU A 630 -14.90 5.63 11.51
N ILE A 631 -14.86 4.57 10.68
CA ILE A 631 -14.82 3.18 11.14
C ILE A 631 -13.50 2.88 11.88
N VAL A 632 -12.37 3.33 11.33
CA VAL A 632 -11.05 3.17 11.97
C VAL A 632 -11.04 3.88 13.33
N GLU A 633 -11.51 5.14 13.39
CA GLU A 633 -11.60 5.91 14.64
C GLU A 633 -12.52 5.23 15.67
N TRP A 634 -13.62 4.66 15.21
CA TRP A 634 -14.57 3.97 16.08
C TRP A 634 -13.98 2.73 16.77
N PHE A 635 -13.12 1.97 16.09
CA PHE A 635 -12.38 0.86 16.68
C PHE A 635 -11.28 1.36 17.63
N ASP A 636 -10.51 2.39 17.26
CA ASP A 636 -9.46 3.01 18.09
C ASP A 636 -10.05 3.55 19.41
N GLU A 637 -11.18 4.27 19.38
CA GLU A 637 -11.87 4.77 20.58
C GLU A 637 -12.31 3.65 21.55
N ARG A 638 -12.43 2.42 21.06
CA ARG A 638 -12.74 1.23 21.90
C ARG A 638 -11.49 0.58 22.47
N GLY A 639 -10.32 1.12 22.17
CA GLY A 639 -9.05 0.61 22.65
C GLY A 639 -8.52 -0.57 21.84
N GLU A 640 -9.07 -0.80 20.66
CA GLU A 640 -8.52 -1.74 19.70
C GLU A 640 -7.28 -1.15 19.02
N ILE A 641 -6.34 -1.97 18.64
CA ILE A 641 -5.17 -1.58 17.84
C ILE A 641 -5.46 -1.93 16.40
N VAL A 642 -5.70 -0.91 15.59
CA VAL A 642 -6.24 -1.04 14.24
C VAL A 642 -5.15 -1.02 13.20
N ALA A 643 -5.07 -2.09 12.37
CA ALA A 643 -4.37 -2.05 11.10
C ALA A 643 -5.38 -1.82 9.97
N MET A 644 -5.13 -0.85 9.09
CA MET A 644 -5.96 -0.58 7.91
C MET A 644 -5.17 -0.92 6.65
N THR A 645 -5.76 -1.72 5.74
CA THR A 645 -5.18 -1.98 4.42
C THR A 645 -5.91 -1.19 3.35
N GLY A 646 -5.18 -0.64 2.38
CA GLY A 646 -5.74 0.09 1.25
C GLY A 646 -4.78 0.16 0.08
N ASP A 647 -5.28 0.48 -1.11
CA ASP A 647 -4.49 0.58 -2.34
C ASP A 647 -4.70 1.89 -3.11
N GLY A 648 -5.74 2.65 -2.76
CA GLY A 648 -6.14 3.86 -3.48
C GLY A 648 -5.94 5.17 -2.71
N VAL A 649 -6.02 6.28 -3.44
CA VAL A 649 -6.06 7.65 -2.88
C VAL A 649 -7.18 7.80 -1.85
N ASN A 650 -8.31 7.12 -2.07
CA ASN A 650 -9.48 7.14 -1.20
C ASN A 650 -9.23 6.51 0.18
N ASP A 651 -8.18 5.70 0.32
CA ASP A 651 -7.83 5.01 1.55
C ASP A 651 -6.79 5.78 2.37
N ALA A 652 -6.06 6.71 1.76
CA ALA A 652 -4.96 7.44 2.38
C ALA A 652 -5.33 8.07 3.75
N PRO A 653 -6.48 8.75 3.92
CA PRO A 653 -6.85 9.31 5.23
C PRO A 653 -7.06 8.22 6.29
N ALA A 654 -7.64 7.08 5.92
CA ALA A 654 -7.87 5.96 6.84
C ALA A 654 -6.55 5.22 7.17
N LEU A 655 -5.63 5.11 6.19
CA LEU A 655 -4.29 4.55 6.38
C LEU A 655 -3.46 5.40 7.37
N GLU A 656 -3.48 6.73 7.21
CA GLU A 656 -2.74 7.64 8.09
C GLU A 656 -3.31 7.67 9.51
N ARG A 657 -4.64 7.51 9.65
CA ARG A 657 -5.32 7.57 10.95
C ARG A 657 -5.22 6.27 11.73
N ALA A 658 -5.08 5.14 11.06
CA ALA A 658 -4.93 3.85 11.73
C ALA A 658 -3.67 3.80 12.60
N ASP A 659 -3.66 2.93 13.61
CA ASP A 659 -2.43 2.65 14.38
C ASP A 659 -1.33 2.09 13.47
N ILE A 660 -1.75 1.40 12.39
CA ILE A 660 -0.87 0.88 11.35
C ILE A 660 -1.58 0.99 9.99
N GLY A 661 -1.10 1.89 9.15
CA GLY A 661 -1.47 1.92 7.74
C GLY A 661 -0.67 0.90 6.94
N VAL A 662 -1.34 0.12 6.09
CA VAL A 662 -0.73 -0.91 5.24
C VAL A 662 -1.14 -0.67 3.79
N ALA A 663 -0.21 -0.29 2.95
CA ALA A 663 -0.46 -0.08 1.52
C ALA A 663 -0.07 -1.30 0.67
N MET A 664 -0.75 -1.47 -0.45
CA MET A 664 -0.37 -2.42 -1.49
C MET A 664 0.78 -1.82 -2.32
N GLY A 665 1.81 -2.60 -2.63
CA GLY A 665 3.02 -2.10 -3.28
C GLY A 665 3.04 -2.26 -4.79
N SER A 666 2.39 -3.30 -5.32
CA SER A 666 2.37 -3.56 -6.77
C SER A 666 1.21 -2.85 -7.47
N ARG A 667 0.08 -2.69 -6.79
CA ARG A 667 -1.16 -2.12 -7.33
C ARG A 667 -1.54 -0.81 -6.66
N GLY A 668 -0.99 -0.54 -5.47
CA GLY A 668 -1.29 0.66 -4.71
C GLY A 668 -0.77 1.92 -5.38
N THR A 669 -1.47 3.01 -5.15
CA THR A 669 -1.00 4.33 -5.55
C THR A 669 0.15 4.79 -4.66
N ASP A 670 1.00 5.65 -5.19
CA ASP A 670 2.09 6.25 -4.41
C ASP A 670 1.55 7.00 -3.17
N VAL A 671 0.37 7.60 -3.28
CA VAL A 671 -0.35 8.25 -2.16
C VAL A 671 -0.59 7.28 -1.01
N ALA A 672 -1.14 6.10 -1.31
CA ALA A 672 -1.39 5.08 -0.31
C ALA A 672 -0.07 4.58 0.32
N ALA A 673 0.96 4.36 -0.52
CA ALA A 673 2.27 3.89 -0.07
C ALA A 673 2.98 4.88 0.86
N GLU A 674 2.87 6.19 0.61
CA GLU A 674 3.49 7.22 1.46
C GLU A 674 2.73 7.47 2.75
N SER A 675 1.40 7.41 2.70
CA SER A 675 0.54 7.54 3.89
C SER A 675 0.67 6.33 4.83
N ALA A 676 1.15 5.19 4.35
CA ALA A 676 1.20 3.96 5.09
C ALA A 676 2.48 3.78 5.91
N ASP A 677 2.36 3.10 7.05
CA ASP A 677 3.48 2.65 7.88
C ASP A 677 4.21 1.45 7.30
N MET A 678 3.52 0.66 6.47
CA MET A 678 4.04 -0.56 5.85
C MET A 678 3.51 -0.71 4.42
N VAL A 679 4.37 -1.19 3.52
CA VAL A 679 4.03 -1.49 2.14
C VAL A 679 4.23 -2.99 1.86
N LEU A 680 3.24 -3.63 1.24
CA LEU A 680 3.29 -5.04 0.87
C LEU A 680 3.70 -5.18 -0.60
N THR A 681 4.89 -5.70 -0.86
CA THR A 681 5.39 -5.84 -2.24
C THR A 681 4.73 -6.96 -3.06
N ASP A 682 3.94 -7.82 -2.41
CA ASP A 682 3.19 -8.93 -3.02
C ASP A 682 1.66 -8.74 -2.98
N ASP A 683 1.19 -7.61 -2.45
CA ASP A 683 -0.23 -7.28 -2.28
C ASP A 683 -1.04 -8.38 -1.55
N ALA A 684 -0.39 -9.15 -0.70
CA ALA A 684 -1.02 -10.29 -0.03
C ALA A 684 -1.31 -10.01 1.45
N LEU A 685 -2.57 -10.19 1.88
CA LEU A 685 -2.97 -10.04 3.29
C LEU A 685 -2.18 -10.99 4.22
N GLY A 686 -1.75 -12.16 3.71
CA GLY A 686 -0.90 -13.10 4.45
C GLY A 686 0.44 -12.49 4.90
N SER A 687 0.95 -11.52 4.15
CA SER A 687 2.18 -10.80 4.51
C SER A 687 1.96 -9.85 5.68
N VAL A 688 0.74 -9.29 5.87
CA VAL A 688 0.36 -8.53 7.09
C VAL A 688 0.41 -9.45 8.30
N VAL A 689 -0.21 -10.63 8.22
CA VAL A 689 -0.22 -11.61 9.33
C VAL A 689 1.20 -12.04 9.69
N THR A 690 2.03 -12.26 8.67
CA THR A 690 3.44 -12.56 8.86
C THR A 690 4.17 -11.42 9.57
N ALA A 691 3.93 -10.17 9.17
CA ALA A 691 4.52 -9.00 9.81
C ALA A 691 4.07 -8.84 11.28
N VAL A 692 2.78 -9.05 11.58
CA VAL A 692 2.27 -9.08 12.97
C VAL A 692 2.99 -10.16 13.79
N ARG A 693 3.17 -11.35 13.24
CA ARG A 693 3.90 -12.44 13.89
C ARG A 693 5.34 -12.04 14.22
N TYR A 694 6.04 -11.41 13.27
CA TYR A 694 7.40 -10.91 13.51
C TYR A 694 7.43 -9.77 14.53
N GLY A 695 6.48 -8.85 14.51
CA GLY A 695 6.32 -7.82 15.54
C GLY A 695 6.22 -8.41 16.94
N ARG A 696 5.38 -9.44 17.13
CA ARG A 696 5.24 -10.19 18.39
C ARG A 696 6.56 -10.88 18.81
N ILE A 697 7.27 -11.48 17.86
CA ILE A 697 8.58 -12.13 18.13
C ILE A 697 9.60 -11.09 18.58
N ILE A 698 9.73 -9.97 17.88
CA ILE A 698 10.67 -8.89 18.19
C ILE A 698 10.38 -8.35 19.59
N PHE A 699 9.13 -8.00 19.88
CA PHE A 699 8.74 -7.49 21.20
C PHE A 699 9.00 -8.50 22.33
N SER A 700 8.67 -9.79 22.09
CA SER A 700 8.96 -10.86 23.04
C SER A 700 10.48 -11.00 23.31
N ASN A 701 11.30 -10.90 22.27
CA ASN A 701 12.76 -10.98 22.42
C ASN A 701 13.31 -9.78 23.18
N ILE A 702 12.85 -8.56 22.87
CA ILE A 702 13.23 -7.35 23.62
C ILE A 702 12.83 -7.49 25.08
N ARG A 703 11.60 -7.92 25.38
CA ARG A 703 11.11 -8.13 26.74
C ARG A 703 11.95 -9.16 27.52
N LYS A 704 12.28 -10.30 26.90
CA LYS A 704 13.14 -11.33 27.51
C LYS A 704 14.52 -10.79 27.82
N PHE A 705 15.09 -10.01 26.90
CA PHE A 705 16.40 -9.40 27.09
C PHE A 705 16.39 -8.37 28.22
N VAL A 706 15.38 -7.51 28.27
CA VAL A 706 15.19 -6.54 29.36
C VAL A 706 15.10 -7.25 30.70
N ILE A 707 14.26 -8.29 30.82
CA ILE A 707 14.13 -9.08 32.05
C ILE A 707 15.47 -9.72 32.47
N TYR A 708 16.21 -10.28 31.50
CA TYR A 708 17.51 -10.89 31.76
C TYR A 708 18.51 -9.88 32.33
N LEU A 709 18.72 -8.76 31.63
CA LEU A 709 19.63 -7.71 32.09
C LEU A 709 19.24 -7.16 33.47
N MET A 710 17.95 -6.89 33.67
CA MET A 710 17.44 -6.40 34.95
C MET A 710 17.70 -7.39 36.09
N SER A 711 17.53 -8.69 35.80
CA SER A 711 17.79 -9.74 36.80
C SER A 711 19.26 -9.83 37.17
N CYS A 712 20.17 -9.73 36.17
CA CYS A 712 21.60 -9.72 36.40
C CYS A 712 22.03 -8.51 37.24
N ASN A 713 21.63 -7.31 36.83
CA ASN A 713 22.01 -6.11 37.57
C ASN A 713 21.41 -6.07 38.98
N LEU A 714 20.18 -6.56 39.16
CA LEU A 714 19.60 -6.66 40.51
C LEU A 714 20.35 -7.68 41.39
N ALA A 715 20.77 -8.81 40.82
CA ALA A 715 21.55 -9.79 41.53
C ALA A 715 22.91 -9.22 41.97
N GLU A 716 23.59 -8.48 41.11
CA GLU A 716 24.85 -7.79 41.43
C GLU A 716 24.66 -6.75 42.55
N ILE A 717 23.64 -5.92 42.46
CA ILE A 717 23.30 -4.93 43.49
C ILE A 717 23.04 -5.61 44.84
N ILE A 718 22.26 -6.69 44.85
CA ILE A 718 21.94 -7.42 46.07
C ILE A 718 23.22 -8.08 46.64
N ALA A 719 24.03 -8.73 45.79
CA ALA A 719 25.23 -9.41 46.23
C ALA A 719 26.26 -8.45 46.86
N VAL A 720 26.57 -7.35 46.14
CA VAL A 720 27.54 -6.35 46.64
C VAL A 720 26.96 -5.58 47.82
N GLY A 721 25.67 -5.20 47.80
CA GLY A 721 25.02 -4.55 48.93
C GLY A 721 24.98 -5.40 50.19
N ALA A 722 24.64 -6.70 50.07
CA ALA A 722 24.63 -7.64 51.17
C ALA A 722 26.05 -7.89 51.73
N ALA A 723 27.07 -8.05 50.90
CA ALA A 723 28.46 -8.18 51.30
C ALA A 723 28.94 -6.91 52.04
N ALA A 724 28.56 -5.72 51.54
CA ALA A 724 28.90 -4.46 52.18
C ALA A 724 28.26 -4.33 53.59
N VAL A 725 26.99 -4.69 53.75
CA VAL A 725 26.28 -4.64 55.03
C VAL A 725 26.76 -5.72 56.00
N ALA A 726 27.00 -6.97 55.52
CA ALA A 726 27.41 -8.10 56.32
C ALA A 726 28.90 -8.10 56.67
N ALA A 727 29.67 -7.10 56.26
CA ALA A 727 31.10 -7.00 56.44
C ALA A 727 31.89 -8.17 55.82
N LEU A 728 31.37 -8.79 54.77
CA LEU A 728 32.01 -9.83 53.97
C LEU A 728 33.00 -9.24 52.97
N PRO A 729 34.00 -10.02 52.49
CA PRO A 729 34.78 -9.63 51.32
C PRO A 729 33.84 -9.35 50.14
N LEU A 730 34.14 -8.30 49.36
CA LEU A 730 33.37 -7.99 48.15
C LEU A 730 33.61 -9.08 47.09
N PRO A 731 32.56 -9.55 46.43
CA PRO A 731 32.68 -10.57 45.39
C PRO A 731 33.45 -10.09 44.15
#